data_c4e088d8ec6bb9c6a37bafef8308cdc7
#
_entry.id   c4e088d8ec6bb9c6a37bafef8308cdc7
#
_cell.length_a   1.000
_cell.length_b   1.000
_cell.length_c   1.000
_cell.angle_alpha   90.00
_cell.angle_beta   90.00
_cell.angle_gamma   90.00
#
_symmetry.space_group_name_H-M   'P 1'
#
loop_
_entity.id
_entity.type
_entity.pdbx_description
1 polymer ?
#
loop_
_entity_poly.entity_id
_entity_poly.type
_entity_poly.pdbx_seq_one_letter_code
_entity_poly.pdbx_strand_id
1 'polypeptide(L)'
;MSSESKCPFNHAAGGGTTNRDWWPNQLNLKILHQHSSLSDPMDEDFDYAQAFKSLDFAAVKRDLLEVMTKSQDWWPADFGHYGPLFVRMAWHSAGTYRIGDGRGGAGAGQQRFAPLNSWPDNVNLDKARRLIWPVKQKYGDKISWADLIVLTGNVALESMGFKTFGFSGGRADVWEPDEAVYWGAETTWLGGEDRYGAHKDMQQPGEGTLVAEPENHPNEETRTAPAGRNLENPLAAVQMGLIYVNPEGPEGVPDPAASAKDIRETFGRMAMNDEETVALIAGGHAFGKTHGAGPADNVQAEPEAAGLEEQGLGWRNSFGSGKAGDTITSGLEVTWTSTPTRWSNEYLENLFGFEWELTKSPAGANQWKAKGGAGAGKIPHAHDPARRQEPRMLTSDLALRVDPAYEQISRRFLENPDQLADAFARAWFKLTHRDMGPLARYLGPEMPGEELLWQDPIPEVNHPLVSDSDVAALKNKILASGLSVSQLVSTAWAAAFSFRGSDKRGGANGGRLRLAPQKDWAVNQPQQLASVLETLSSIQQDFNNGQSDGKRISLADLIVLGGCAGVEQAAKNAGLSVTIPFTPGRMDASQEQTDVESFSAMEPIADGFRNYLKGQYRVSAEKLLVDKAQLLNLTAPQMTVLLGGMRVLNTNVGQSRHGVFTERPEALTNDFFKNLLDMSLEWKPTSPANDTFEARDRATGEVKWTGTRFDLVFSSHAQLRALSEVYASADAQEKFVKDFVAAWTKVMNLDRFDLAGR
;
A
#
# COMPACT_ATOMS: atom_id res chain seq x y z
N MET A 1 -19.98 42.60 30.49
CA MET A 1 -19.77 41.48 29.53
C MET A 1 -19.18 40.33 30.30
N SER A 2 -20.02 39.37 30.65
CA SER A 2 -19.61 38.17 31.38
C SER A 2 -18.83 37.29 30.45
N SER A 3 -17.58 36.96 30.78
CA SER A 3 -16.83 35.90 30.14
C SER A 3 -17.48 34.58 30.53
N GLU A 4 -18.32 34.04 29.66
CA GLU A 4 -18.72 32.65 29.77
C GLU A 4 -17.46 31.80 29.66
N SER A 5 -17.06 31.16 30.74
CA SER A 5 -16.05 30.09 30.68
C SER A 5 -16.63 28.96 29.84
N LYS A 6 -16.14 28.80 28.63
CA LYS A 6 -16.50 27.64 27.81
C LYS A 6 -16.00 26.39 28.53
N CYS A 7 -16.92 25.65 29.12
CA CYS A 7 -16.63 24.33 29.65
C CYS A 7 -16.15 23.45 28.50
N PRO A 8 -14.93 22.86 28.55
CA PRO A 8 -14.42 22.03 27.49
C PRO A 8 -15.25 20.76 27.25
N PHE A 9 -16.23 20.49 28.14
CA PHE A 9 -17.10 19.31 28.07
C PHE A 9 -18.52 19.61 27.52
N ASN A 10 -18.76 20.83 27.03
CA ASN A 10 -20.10 21.20 26.54
C ASN A 10 -20.26 20.83 25.06
N HIS A 11 -20.32 19.53 24.79
CA HIS A 11 -20.62 18.98 23.47
C HIS A 11 -22.08 18.57 23.39
N ALA A 12 -22.68 18.76 22.20
CA ALA A 12 -24.06 18.39 21.97
C ALA A 12 -24.28 16.88 22.27
N ALA A 13 -25.35 16.57 22.98
CA ALA A 13 -25.68 15.20 23.32
C ALA A 13 -25.85 14.37 22.03
N GLY A 14 -24.99 13.35 21.83
CA GLY A 14 -25.09 12.42 20.71
C GLY A 14 -23.79 12.17 19.94
N GLY A 15 -22.81 13.06 19.99
CA GLY A 15 -21.49 12.82 19.46
C GLY A 15 -20.47 12.68 20.60
N GLY A 16 -19.94 11.50 20.86
CA GLY A 16 -18.83 11.34 21.79
C GLY A 16 -17.62 12.15 21.31
N THR A 17 -16.90 12.81 22.22
CA THR A 17 -15.62 13.44 21.89
C THR A 17 -14.62 12.36 21.51
N THR A 18 -13.93 12.57 20.41
CA THR A 18 -12.80 11.72 20.04
C THR A 18 -11.51 12.26 20.67
N ASN A 19 -10.49 11.43 20.79
CA ASN A 19 -9.18 11.92 21.22
C ASN A 19 -8.64 13.05 20.32
N ARG A 20 -9.06 13.09 19.08
CA ARG A 20 -8.73 14.13 18.11
C ARG A 20 -9.27 15.51 18.49
N ASP A 21 -10.44 15.55 19.17
CA ASP A 21 -11.04 16.79 19.64
C ASP A 21 -10.29 17.37 20.84
N TRP A 22 -9.65 16.49 21.63
CA TRP A 22 -8.93 16.84 22.84
C TRP A 22 -7.42 16.94 22.60
N TRP A 23 -6.90 16.09 21.71
CA TRP A 23 -5.49 15.84 21.53
C TRP A 23 -5.20 15.50 20.06
N PRO A 24 -5.16 16.51 19.21
CA PRO A 24 -5.02 16.28 17.75
C PRO A 24 -3.75 15.49 17.39
N ASN A 25 -2.71 15.56 18.22
CA ASN A 25 -1.46 14.85 18.00
C ASN A 25 -1.37 13.49 18.73
N GLN A 26 -2.47 12.96 19.25
CA GLN A 26 -2.45 11.66 19.88
C GLN A 26 -2.15 10.56 18.87
N LEU A 27 -1.28 9.60 19.29
CA LEU A 27 -0.93 8.43 18.49
C LEU A 27 -2.17 7.57 18.18
N ASN A 28 -2.48 7.37 16.92
CA ASN A 28 -3.63 6.59 16.47
C ASN A 28 -3.32 5.09 16.51
N LEU A 29 -3.79 4.37 17.53
CA LEU A 29 -3.68 2.92 17.63
C LEU A 29 -4.83 2.16 16.96
N LYS A 30 -5.89 2.86 16.52
CA LYS A 30 -7.05 2.20 15.87
C LYS A 30 -6.64 1.46 14.60
N ILE A 31 -5.65 1.97 13.88
CA ILE A 31 -5.11 1.35 12.68
C ILE A 31 -4.64 -0.10 12.91
N LEU A 32 -4.26 -0.46 14.14
CA LEU A 32 -3.85 -1.82 14.51
C LEU A 32 -5.03 -2.79 14.71
N HIS A 33 -6.26 -2.29 14.64
CA HIS A 33 -7.47 -3.06 14.88
C HIS A 33 -8.42 -3.01 13.67
N GLN A 34 -8.00 -2.38 12.57
CA GLN A 34 -8.77 -2.35 11.32
C GLN A 34 -8.95 -3.76 10.76
N HIS A 35 -10.08 -3.96 10.09
CA HIS A 35 -10.43 -5.22 9.44
C HIS A 35 -10.38 -6.42 10.39
N SER A 36 -10.74 -6.19 11.65
CA SER A 36 -10.85 -7.25 12.64
C SER A 36 -12.09 -8.11 12.39
N SER A 37 -12.13 -9.33 12.97
CA SER A 37 -13.29 -10.21 12.90
C SER A 37 -14.58 -9.59 13.47
N LEU A 38 -14.45 -8.50 14.25
CA LEU A 38 -15.64 -7.80 14.79
C LEU A 38 -16.37 -6.96 13.73
N SER A 39 -15.70 -6.55 12.67
CA SER A 39 -16.29 -5.83 11.53
C SER A 39 -16.61 -6.73 10.35
N ASP A 40 -16.16 -7.98 10.36
CA ASP A 40 -16.39 -8.95 9.30
C ASP A 40 -17.77 -9.63 9.49
N PRO A 41 -18.73 -9.50 8.54
CA PRO A 41 -20.02 -10.14 8.62
C PRO A 41 -20.02 -11.60 8.17
N MET A 42 -18.88 -12.11 7.68
CA MET A 42 -18.78 -13.49 7.23
C MET A 42 -18.56 -14.44 8.41
N ASP A 43 -18.97 -15.70 8.25
CA ASP A 43 -18.77 -16.72 9.26
C ASP A 43 -17.27 -16.95 9.54
N GLU A 44 -16.91 -17.35 10.77
CA GLU A 44 -15.51 -17.52 11.19
C GLU A 44 -14.74 -18.56 10.34
N ASP A 45 -15.44 -19.51 9.72
CA ASP A 45 -14.89 -20.54 8.85
C ASP A 45 -14.99 -20.22 7.36
N PHE A 46 -15.45 -19.00 7.00
CA PHE A 46 -15.53 -18.59 5.61
C PHE A 46 -14.15 -18.45 4.97
N ASP A 47 -13.93 -19.19 3.90
CA ASP A 47 -12.72 -19.14 3.07
C ASP A 47 -13.06 -18.64 1.67
N TYR A 48 -12.73 -17.38 1.39
CA TYR A 48 -12.98 -16.78 0.09
C TYR A 48 -12.31 -17.53 -1.06
N ALA A 49 -11.10 -18.09 -0.85
CA ALA A 49 -10.43 -18.84 -1.91
C ALA A 49 -11.22 -20.11 -2.30
N GLN A 50 -11.85 -20.78 -1.32
CA GLN A 50 -12.72 -21.92 -1.61
C GLN A 50 -14.04 -21.48 -2.24
N ALA A 51 -14.63 -20.37 -1.78
CA ALA A 51 -15.83 -19.80 -2.39
C ALA A 51 -15.57 -19.45 -3.86
N PHE A 52 -14.50 -18.75 -4.17
CA PHE A 52 -14.11 -18.38 -5.54
C PHE A 52 -13.86 -19.60 -6.42
N LYS A 53 -13.23 -20.67 -5.93
CA LYS A 53 -13.03 -21.92 -6.69
C LYS A 53 -14.33 -22.60 -7.09
N SER A 54 -15.43 -22.34 -6.37
CA SER A 54 -16.76 -22.86 -6.68
C SER A 54 -17.53 -22.03 -7.72
N LEU A 55 -16.96 -20.90 -8.17
CA LEU A 55 -17.60 -19.97 -9.09
C LEU A 55 -17.65 -20.51 -10.52
N ASP A 56 -18.82 -20.41 -11.17
CA ASP A 56 -18.89 -20.55 -12.64
C ASP A 56 -18.35 -19.27 -13.29
N PHE A 57 -17.03 -19.20 -13.43
CA PHE A 57 -16.31 -18.04 -13.94
C PHE A 57 -16.79 -17.65 -15.36
N ALA A 58 -17.06 -18.62 -16.22
CA ALA A 58 -17.57 -18.36 -17.56
C ALA A 58 -18.96 -17.76 -17.56
N ALA A 59 -19.83 -18.15 -16.61
CA ALA A 59 -21.14 -17.55 -16.45
C ALA A 59 -21.05 -16.09 -15.98
N VAL A 60 -20.15 -15.77 -15.03
CA VAL A 60 -19.93 -14.38 -14.61
C VAL A 60 -19.50 -13.51 -15.80
N LYS A 61 -18.54 -13.97 -16.61
CA LYS A 61 -18.10 -13.23 -17.79
C LYS A 61 -19.23 -13.00 -18.79
N ARG A 62 -20.10 -14.01 -19.02
CA ARG A 62 -21.27 -13.83 -19.90
C ARG A 62 -22.25 -12.78 -19.38
N ASP A 63 -22.53 -12.81 -18.08
CA ASP A 63 -23.42 -11.83 -17.46
C ASP A 63 -22.82 -10.41 -17.51
N LEU A 64 -21.52 -10.26 -17.29
CA LEU A 64 -20.82 -8.99 -17.45
C LEU A 64 -20.86 -8.48 -18.89
N LEU A 65 -20.64 -9.38 -19.89
CA LEU A 65 -20.76 -9.03 -21.30
C LEU A 65 -22.17 -8.50 -21.67
N GLU A 66 -23.22 -9.10 -21.08
CA GLU A 66 -24.57 -8.60 -21.29
C GLU A 66 -24.76 -7.17 -20.74
N VAL A 67 -24.19 -6.88 -19.55
CA VAL A 67 -24.24 -5.54 -18.96
C VAL A 67 -23.56 -4.50 -19.85
N MET A 68 -22.47 -4.83 -20.57
CA MET A 68 -21.68 -3.87 -21.35
C MET A 68 -22.52 -3.05 -22.35
N THR A 69 -23.51 -3.69 -22.98
CA THR A 69 -24.31 -3.07 -24.05
C THR A 69 -25.79 -2.84 -23.69
N LYS A 70 -26.19 -3.24 -22.47
CA LYS A 70 -27.56 -3.06 -21.97
C LYS A 70 -27.72 -1.71 -21.31
N SER A 71 -27.77 -0.66 -22.14
CA SER A 71 -27.91 0.72 -21.69
C SER A 71 -29.17 0.91 -20.82
N GLN A 72 -29.01 1.60 -19.69
CA GLN A 72 -30.10 1.87 -18.74
C GLN A 72 -30.58 3.32 -18.88
N ASP A 73 -31.89 3.53 -18.85
CA ASP A 73 -32.50 4.88 -18.97
C ASP A 73 -32.06 5.81 -17.82
N TRP A 74 -31.80 5.25 -16.64
CA TRP A 74 -31.38 6.05 -15.50
C TRP A 74 -29.92 6.51 -15.61
N TRP A 75 -29.05 5.78 -16.37
CA TRP A 75 -27.67 6.11 -16.66
C TRP A 75 -27.28 5.58 -18.07
N PRO A 76 -27.60 6.32 -19.15
CA PRO A 76 -27.34 5.85 -20.51
C PRO A 76 -25.85 5.69 -20.82
N ALA A 77 -25.52 4.61 -21.55
CA ALA A 77 -24.16 4.30 -21.94
C ALA A 77 -23.66 5.23 -23.06
N ASP A 78 -22.47 5.79 -22.90
CA ASP A 78 -21.77 6.52 -23.96
C ASP A 78 -21.52 5.60 -25.16
N PHE A 79 -21.82 6.08 -26.36
CA PHE A 79 -21.67 5.29 -27.59
C PHE A 79 -22.41 3.93 -27.55
N GLY A 80 -23.39 3.76 -26.65
CA GLY A 80 -24.13 2.53 -26.44
C GLY A 80 -23.36 1.41 -25.73
N HIS A 81 -22.22 1.71 -25.06
CA HIS A 81 -21.36 0.73 -24.43
C HIS A 81 -20.74 1.21 -23.12
N TYR A 82 -20.97 0.50 -22.02
CA TYR A 82 -20.41 0.85 -20.71
C TYR A 82 -18.92 0.52 -20.53
N GLY A 83 -18.29 -0.19 -21.47
CA GLY A 83 -16.91 -0.61 -21.36
C GLY A 83 -15.94 0.46 -20.88
N PRO A 84 -15.91 1.66 -21.48
CA PRO A 84 -15.02 2.72 -21.03
C PRO A 84 -15.25 3.17 -19.58
N LEU A 85 -16.51 3.23 -19.14
CA LEU A 85 -16.86 3.53 -17.74
C LEU A 85 -16.34 2.45 -16.78
N PHE A 86 -16.42 1.19 -17.17
CA PHE A 86 -15.94 0.07 -16.35
C PHE A 86 -14.42 -0.07 -16.36
N VAL A 87 -13.75 0.26 -17.46
CA VAL A 87 -12.28 0.39 -17.48
C VAL A 87 -11.84 1.46 -16.49
N ARG A 88 -12.50 2.63 -16.49
CA ARG A 88 -12.24 3.69 -15.52
C ARG A 88 -12.50 3.24 -14.08
N MET A 89 -13.58 2.51 -13.82
CA MET A 89 -13.88 1.98 -12.47
C MET A 89 -12.76 1.06 -11.97
N ALA A 90 -12.31 0.11 -12.78
CA ALA A 90 -11.22 -0.80 -12.42
C ALA A 90 -9.88 -0.07 -12.25
N TRP A 91 -9.57 0.88 -13.14
CA TRP A 91 -8.39 1.74 -13.02
C TRP A 91 -8.39 2.50 -11.70
N HIS A 92 -9.48 3.17 -11.34
CA HIS A 92 -9.60 3.96 -10.12
C HIS A 92 -9.65 3.12 -8.84
N SER A 93 -10.02 1.84 -8.94
CA SER A 93 -9.86 0.90 -7.85
C SER A 93 -8.38 0.56 -7.62
N ALA A 94 -7.62 0.35 -8.70
CA ALA A 94 -6.23 -0.10 -8.66
C ALA A 94 -5.21 1.06 -8.52
N GLY A 95 -5.49 2.21 -9.11
CA GLY A 95 -4.56 3.36 -9.21
C GLY A 95 -4.26 4.06 -7.89
N THR A 96 -4.92 3.66 -6.81
CA THR A 96 -4.62 4.12 -5.45
C THR A 96 -3.39 3.45 -4.84
N TYR A 97 -2.84 2.41 -5.49
CA TYR A 97 -1.65 1.71 -5.01
C TYR A 97 -0.43 2.65 -4.92
N ARG A 98 0.35 2.47 -3.86
CA ARG A 98 1.60 3.20 -3.64
C ARG A 98 2.73 2.25 -3.29
N ILE A 99 3.82 2.33 -4.06
CA ILE A 99 4.96 1.42 -3.93
C ILE A 99 5.69 1.58 -2.59
N GLY A 100 5.66 2.78 -1.99
CA GLY A 100 6.41 3.09 -0.77
C GLY A 100 6.00 2.24 0.44
N ASP A 101 4.71 1.97 0.60
CA ASP A 101 4.19 1.16 1.71
C ASP A 101 3.20 0.05 1.28
N GLY A 102 2.95 -0.07 -0.02
CA GLY A 102 2.08 -1.10 -0.59
C GLY A 102 0.59 -0.91 -0.33
N ARG A 103 0.17 0.20 0.28
CA ARG A 103 -1.24 0.48 0.55
C ARG A 103 -1.96 0.99 -0.70
N GLY A 104 -3.28 1.05 -0.61
CA GLY A 104 -4.14 1.30 -1.76
C GLY A 104 -4.28 0.06 -2.64
N GLY A 105 -4.66 0.27 -3.90
CA GLY A 105 -4.84 -0.80 -4.87
C GLY A 105 -6.23 -1.43 -4.87
N ALA A 106 -6.38 -2.47 -5.68
CA ALA A 106 -7.66 -3.13 -5.93
C ALA A 106 -8.00 -4.24 -4.92
N GLY A 107 -7.05 -4.58 -4.02
CA GLY A 107 -7.03 -5.83 -3.26
C GLY A 107 -8.13 -6.04 -2.23
N ALA A 108 -8.89 -4.99 -1.87
CA ALA A 108 -9.83 -5.04 -0.75
C ALA A 108 -11.21 -4.40 -1.04
N GLY A 109 -11.47 -3.98 -2.28
CA GLY A 109 -12.72 -3.35 -2.67
C GLY A 109 -12.99 -1.99 -2.01
N GLN A 110 -11.97 -1.25 -1.65
CA GLN A 110 -12.03 0.01 -0.90
C GLN A 110 -12.81 1.13 -1.63
N GLN A 111 -12.96 1.07 -2.95
CA GLN A 111 -13.75 2.05 -3.72
C GLN A 111 -15.22 2.11 -3.28
N ARG A 112 -15.71 1.15 -2.49
CA ARG A 112 -17.06 1.16 -1.91
C ARG A 112 -17.23 2.13 -0.75
N PHE A 113 -16.14 2.53 -0.10
CA PHE A 113 -16.14 3.23 1.17
C PHE A 113 -15.62 4.67 1.05
N ALA A 114 -16.06 5.51 1.99
CA ALA A 114 -15.44 6.81 2.19
C ALA A 114 -13.94 6.64 2.56
N PRO A 115 -13.08 7.58 2.14
CA PRO A 115 -13.38 8.75 1.30
C PRO A 115 -13.42 8.42 -0.19
N LEU A 116 -12.97 7.22 -0.61
CA LEU A 116 -12.75 6.88 -2.02
C LEU A 116 -14.02 6.97 -2.88
N ASN A 117 -15.16 6.50 -2.34
CA ASN A 117 -16.43 6.55 -3.05
C ASN A 117 -16.93 7.98 -3.32
N SER A 118 -16.38 8.97 -2.62
CA SER A 118 -16.82 10.36 -2.64
C SER A 118 -15.77 11.35 -3.13
N TRP A 119 -14.61 10.86 -3.57
CA TRP A 119 -13.62 11.75 -4.15
C TRP A 119 -14.07 12.34 -5.49
N PRO A 120 -13.73 13.60 -5.77
CA PRO A 120 -14.01 14.21 -7.07
C PRO A 120 -13.43 13.40 -8.23
N ASP A 121 -12.29 12.73 -8.03
CA ASP A 121 -11.67 11.84 -9.01
C ASP A 121 -12.56 10.64 -9.38
N ASN A 122 -13.41 10.22 -8.46
CA ASN A 122 -14.33 9.09 -8.61
C ASN A 122 -15.76 9.49 -9.02
N VAL A 123 -15.97 10.73 -9.50
CA VAL A 123 -17.29 11.22 -9.96
C VAL A 123 -17.95 10.20 -10.89
N ASN A 124 -19.18 9.84 -10.56
CA ASN A 124 -20.05 8.91 -11.31
C ASN A 124 -19.60 7.43 -11.31
N LEU A 125 -18.57 7.01 -10.55
CA LEU A 125 -18.23 5.60 -10.39
C LEU A 125 -19.18 4.86 -9.43
N ASP A 126 -19.94 5.56 -8.61
CA ASP A 126 -21.09 5.03 -7.87
C ASP A 126 -22.12 4.40 -8.82
N LYS A 127 -22.38 5.03 -9.99
CA LYS A 127 -23.26 4.48 -11.05
C LYS A 127 -22.65 3.22 -11.66
N ALA A 128 -21.33 3.21 -11.91
CA ALA A 128 -20.66 2.03 -12.43
C ALA A 128 -20.82 0.82 -11.49
N ARG A 129 -20.60 1.01 -10.18
CA ARG A 129 -20.84 -0.05 -9.19
C ARG A 129 -22.30 -0.49 -9.14
N ARG A 130 -23.25 0.45 -9.23
CA ARG A 130 -24.67 0.14 -9.25
C ARG A 130 -25.08 -0.67 -10.49
N LEU A 131 -24.48 -0.40 -11.65
CA LEU A 131 -24.75 -1.15 -12.90
C LEU A 131 -24.34 -2.62 -12.81
N ILE A 132 -23.29 -2.96 -12.08
CA ILE A 132 -22.83 -4.35 -11.89
C ILE A 132 -23.41 -5.04 -10.64
N TRP A 133 -24.21 -4.30 -9.83
CA TRP A 133 -24.86 -4.88 -8.64
C TRP A 133 -25.68 -6.15 -8.93
N PRO A 134 -26.48 -6.23 -10.03
CA PRO A 134 -27.22 -7.46 -10.32
C PRO A 134 -26.31 -8.69 -10.52
N VAL A 135 -25.10 -8.50 -11.04
CA VAL A 135 -24.11 -9.58 -11.17
C VAL A 135 -23.59 -9.97 -9.78
N LYS A 136 -23.17 -9.00 -8.97
CA LYS A 136 -22.74 -9.26 -7.58
C LYS A 136 -23.83 -9.99 -6.78
N GLN A 137 -25.06 -9.52 -6.88
CA GLN A 137 -26.21 -10.13 -6.19
C GLN A 137 -26.43 -11.59 -6.61
N LYS A 138 -26.24 -11.91 -7.90
CA LYS A 138 -26.44 -13.26 -8.43
C LYS A 138 -25.38 -14.25 -7.92
N TYR A 139 -24.13 -13.83 -7.82
CA TYR A 139 -23.02 -14.71 -7.45
C TYR A 139 -22.63 -14.64 -5.98
N GLY A 140 -23.15 -13.67 -5.24
CA GLY A 140 -23.02 -13.54 -3.78
C GLY A 140 -21.57 -13.53 -3.29
N ASP A 141 -21.28 -14.39 -2.34
CA ASP A 141 -19.97 -14.55 -1.67
C ASP A 141 -18.90 -15.23 -2.52
N LYS A 142 -19.32 -15.87 -3.63
CA LYS A 142 -18.37 -16.55 -4.55
C LYS A 142 -17.47 -15.60 -5.32
N ILE A 143 -17.82 -14.33 -5.42
CA ILE A 143 -16.97 -13.29 -5.99
C ILE A 143 -17.03 -12.03 -5.12
N SER A 144 -15.89 -11.58 -4.64
CA SER A 144 -15.76 -10.32 -3.90
C SER A 144 -16.04 -9.11 -4.81
N TRP A 145 -16.35 -7.98 -4.20
CA TRP A 145 -16.39 -6.72 -4.95
C TRP A 145 -15.02 -6.36 -5.55
N ALA A 146 -13.94 -6.63 -4.82
CA ALA A 146 -12.60 -6.40 -5.29
C ALA A 146 -12.31 -7.14 -6.61
N ASP A 147 -12.60 -8.45 -6.63
CA ASP A 147 -12.41 -9.26 -7.85
C ASP A 147 -13.41 -8.90 -8.94
N LEU A 148 -14.67 -8.61 -8.61
CA LEU A 148 -15.70 -8.25 -9.59
C LEU A 148 -15.37 -6.95 -10.31
N ILE A 149 -14.88 -5.93 -9.60
CA ILE A 149 -14.50 -4.64 -10.20
C ILE A 149 -13.37 -4.83 -11.21
N VAL A 150 -12.32 -5.56 -10.84
CA VAL A 150 -11.18 -5.82 -11.75
C VAL A 150 -11.60 -6.70 -12.93
N LEU A 151 -12.37 -7.77 -12.69
CA LEU A 151 -12.87 -8.63 -13.75
C LEU A 151 -13.76 -7.86 -14.72
N THR A 152 -14.61 -6.95 -14.21
CA THR A 152 -15.44 -6.10 -15.05
C THR A 152 -14.60 -5.22 -15.99
N GLY A 153 -13.48 -4.67 -15.49
CA GLY A 153 -12.54 -3.93 -16.34
C GLY A 153 -11.91 -4.78 -17.44
N ASN A 154 -11.52 -6.03 -17.12
CA ASN A 154 -10.99 -6.96 -18.11
C ASN A 154 -12.04 -7.32 -19.18
N VAL A 155 -13.24 -7.72 -18.75
CA VAL A 155 -14.33 -8.05 -19.68
C VAL A 155 -14.71 -6.83 -20.53
N ALA A 156 -14.63 -5.62 -20.00
CA ALA A 156 -14.83 -4.40 -20.75
C ALA A 156 -13.81 -4.25 -21.90
N LEU A 157 -12.52 -4.38 -21.58
CA LEU A 157 -11.45 -4.35 -22.61
C LEU A 157 -11.64 -5.42 -23.67
N GLU A 158 -11.94 -6.66 -23.27
CA GLU A 158 -12.18 -7.79 -24.18
C GLU A 158 -13.39 -7.55 -25.07
N SER A 159 -14.49 -7.02 -24.53
CA SER A 159 -15.70 -6.72 -25.28
C SER A 159 -15.52 -5.63 -26.35
N MET A 160 -14.50 -4.79 -26.16
CA MET A 160 -14.10 -3.75 -27.11
C MET A 160 -12.97 -4.22 -28.05
N GLY A 161 -12.66 -5.52 -28.07
CA GLY A 161 -11.71 -6.15 -28.99
C GLY A 161 -10.26 -6.11 -28.56
N PHE A 162 -9.97 -5.77 -27.30
CA PHE A 162 -8.63 -5.85 -26.76
C PHE A 162 -8.37 -7.21 -26.10
N LYS A 163 -7.21 -7.81 -26.33
CA LYS A 163 -6.80 -9.06 -25.68
C LYS A 163 -6.03 -8.72 -24.40
N THR A 164 -6.61 -8.98 -23.23
CA THR A 164 -5.95 -8.81 -21.94
C THR A 164 -4.82 -9.83 -21.73
N PHE A 165 -3.88 -9.53 -20.84
CA PHE A 165 -2.80 -10.46 -20.47
C PHE A 165 -3.34 -11.64 -19.64
N GLY A 166 -4.40 -11.41 -18.88
CA GLY A 166 -5.08 -12.39 -18.05
C GLY A 166 -5.83 -11.75 -16.90
N PHE A 167 -6.39 -12.59 -16.03
CA PHE A 167 -7.06 -12.23 -14.81
C PHE A 167 -6.83 -13.29 -13.74
N SER A 168 -6.61 -12.84 -12.52
CA SER A 168 -6.62 -13.72 -11.35
C SER A 168 -7.50 -13.13 -10.25
N GLY A 169 -8.34 -13.96 -9.66
CA GLY A 169 -9.08 -13.69 -8.44
C GLY A 169 -8.24 -13.98 -7.19
N GLY A 170 -8.83 -13.82 -6.03
CA GLY A 170 -8.20 -14.06 -4.73
C GLY A 170 -8.14 -12.82 -3.83
N ARG A 171 -8.79 -11.71 -4.24
CA ARG A 171 -8.93 -10.49 -3.43
C ARG A 171 -10.16 -10.64 -2.55
N ALA A 172 -9.95 -10.87 -1.26
CA ALA A 172 -11.05 -10.86 -0.30
C ALA A 172 -11.51 -9.43 -0.01
N ASP A 173 -12.82 -9.24 0.12
CA ASP A 173 -13.38 -7.95 0.54
C ASP A 173 -13.04 -7.64 2.00
N VAL A 174 -12.96 -6.35 2.32
CA VAL A 174 -13.03 -5.83 3.69
C VAL A 174 -14.35 -5.11 3.89
N TRP A 175 -14.73 -4.85 5.15
CA TRP A 175 -16.07 -4.37 5.52
C TRP A 175 -16.08 -3.00 6.19
N GLU A 176 -14.93 -2.35 6.19
CA GLU A 176 -14.75 -0.99 6.72
C GLU A 176 -13.71 -0.22 5.90
N PRO A 177 -13.72 1.12 5.93
CA PRO A 177 -12.73 1.94 5.25
C PRO A 177 -11.33 1.70 5.81
N ASP A 178 -10.32 1.75 4.96
CA ASP A 178 -8.92 1.78 5.37
C ASP A 178 -8.51 3.22 5.72
N GLU A 179 -8.29 3.50 7.00
CA GLU A 179 -7.86 4.83 7.45
C GLU A 179 -6.48 5.25 6.87
N ALA A 180 -5.64 4.28 6.50
CA ALA A 180 -4.32 4.58 5.95
C ALA A 180 -4.36 5.11 4.51
N VAL A 181 -5.49 5.02 3.82
CA VAL A 181 -5.68 5.63 2.50
C VAL A 181 -6.30 7.03 2.58
N TYR A 182 -6.71 7.50 3.76
CA TYR A 182 -7.18 8.86 3.98
C TYR A 182 -5.98 9.81 4.14
N TRP A 183 -5.97 10.92 3.43
CA TRP A 183 -4.86 11.88 3.48
C TRP A 183 -5.16 13.23 4.15
N GLY A 184 -6.30 13.38 4.77
CA GLY A 184 -6.72 14.58 5.48
C GLY A 184 -7.78 15.42 4.76
N ALA A 185 -8.16 16.52 5.42
CA ALA A 185 -9.25 17.39 4.98
C ALA A 185 -8.81 18.33 3.84
N GLU A 186 -8.55 17.77 2.66
CA GLU A 186 -8.24 18.58 1.51
C GLU A 186 -9.47 19.15 0.86
N THR A 187 -9.45 20.47 0.70
CA THR A 187 -10.53 21.21 0.03
C THR A 187 -10.22 21.57 -1.42
N THR A 188 -8.95 21.48 -1.83
CA THR A 188 -8.51 21.83 -3.18
C THR A 188 -8.04 20.60 -3.94
N TRP A 189 -8.94 20.01 -4.68
CA TRP A 189 -8.64 18.86 -5.53
C TRP A 189 -7.84 19.30 -6.76
N LEU A 190 -6.83 18.52 -7.16
CA LEU A 190 -5.87 18.86 -8.21
C LEU A 190 -5.15 20.20 -8.01
N GLY A 191 -5.20 20.79 -6.82
CA GLY A 191 -4.47 22.02 -6.50
C GLY A 191 -3.03 21.74 -6.10
N GLY A 192 -2.14 22.58 -6.58
CA GLY A 192 -0.80 22.80 -6.09
C GLY A 192 0.26 21.71 -6.31
N GLU A 193 1.49 22.15 -6.58
CA GLU A 193 2.69 21.30 -6.62
C GLU A 193 2.96 20.59 -5.30
N ASP A 194 2.40 21.07 -4.19
CA ASP A 194 2.55 20.50 -2.86
C ASP A 194 2.13 19.03 -2.78
N ARG A 195 1.22 18.60 -3.65
CA ARG A 195 0.77 17.19 -3.74
C ARG A 195 1.92 16.25 -4.10
N TYR A 196 2.79 16.67 -4.98
CA TYR A 196 3.88 15.86 -5.50
C TYR A 196 5.11 15.88 -4.60
N GLY A 197 5.32 16.96 -3.86
CA GLY A 197 6.40 17.07 -2.87
C GLY A 197 6.27 16.09 -1.70
N ALA A 198 5.07 15.80 -1.26
CA ALA A 198 4.83 14.94 -0.11
C ALA A 198 5.38 13.50 -0.29
N HIS A 199 5.37 13.00 -1.52
CA HIS A 199 5.92 11.69 -1.85
C HIS A 199 7.44 11.62 -1.63
N LYS A 200 8.17 12.64 -2.06
CA LYS A 200 9.63 12.72 -1.87
C LYS A 200 9.99 12.79 -0.40
N ASP A 201 9.18 13.49 0.38
CA ASP A 201 9.38 13.63 1.83
C ASP A 201 9.27 12.29 2.58
N MET A 202 8.52 11.34 2.05
CA MET A 202 8.38 10.00 2.65
C MET A 202 9.42 8.99 2.16
N GLN A 203 9.92 9.14 0.93
CA GLN A 203 10.79 8.14 0.32
C GLN A 203 12.28 8.49 0.32
N GLN A 204 12.63 9.77 0.49
CA GLN A 204 14.04 10.20 0.50
C GLN A 204 14.43 10.77 1.87
N PRO A 205 15.02 9.95 2.74
CA PRO A 205 15.56 10.44 4.00
C PRO A 205 16.84 11.25 3.77
N GLY A 206 16.97 12.39 4.42
CA GLY A 206 18.26 12.92 4.78
C GLY A 206 18.84 14.09 4.00
N GLU A 207 18.21 14.65 3.01
CA GLU A 207 18.66 15.94 2.43
C GLU A 207 17.72 17.11 2.80
N GLY A 208 17.52 17.32 4.07
CA GLY A 208 16.93 18.57 4.61
C GLY A 208 15.41 18.70 4.51
N THR A 209 14.72 17.74 3.92
CA THR A 209 13.26 17.81 3.67
C THR A 209 12.40 17.03 4.66
N LEU A 210 12.96 16.07 5.38
CA LEU A 210 12.23 15.24 6.36
C LEU A 210 12.57 15.60 7.82
N VAL A 211 12.97 16.82 8.08
CA VAL A 211 13.17 17.27 9.45
C VAL A 211 11.83 17.40 10.13
N ALA A 212 11.65 16.73 11.26
CA ALA A 212 10.54 17.03 12.17
C ALA A 212 10.63 18.52 12.52
N GLU A 213 9.70 19.32 11.98
CA GLU A 213 9.58 20.70 12.42
C GLU A 213 9.24 20.70 13.90
N PRO A 214 9.94 21.45 14.75
CA PRO A 214 9.48 21.68 16.12
C PRO A 214 8.09 22.33 16.04
N GLU A 215 7.18 21.86 16.87
CA GLU A 215 5.77 22.29 16.95
C GLU A 215 5.56 23.81 17.15
N ASN A 216 6.63 24.60 17.22
CA ASN A 216 6.62 26.04 17.43
C ASN A 216 7.57 26.75 16.44
N HIS A 217 7.23 26.82 15.17
CA HIS A 217 7.81 27.82 14.29
C HIS A 217 6.98 29.11 14.34
N PRO A 218 7.52 30.21 14.86
CA PRO A 218 6.77 31.47 14.98
C PRO A 218 6.58 32.25 13.67
N ASN A 219 7.12 31.78 12.53
CA ASN A 219 7.00 32.48 11.27
C ASN A 219 6.85 31.51 10.09
N GLU A 220 5.65 31.52 9.48
CA GLU A 220 5.37 30.87 8.19
C GLU A 220 6.25 31.38 7.03
N GLU A 221 6.80 32.60 7.16
CA GLU A 221 7.60 33.26 6.12
C GLU A 221 9.05 32.74 5.97
N THR A 222 9.53 31.88 6.88
CA THR A 222 10.90 31.32 6.82
C THR A 222 10.95 29.85 6.38
N ARG A 223 9.88 29.32 5.85
CA ARG A 223 9.86 27.99 5.23
C ARG A 223 10.69 27.97 3.95
N THR A 224 11.98 27.70 4.08
CA THR A 224 12.88 27.44 2.95
C THR A 224 13.04 25.93 2.65
N ALA A 225 12.24 25.08 3.25
CA ALA A 225 12.18 23.69 2.81
C ALA A 225 11.44 23.65 1.47
N PRO A 226 11.86 22.87 0.47
CA PRO A 226 10.98 22.55 -0.64
C PRO A 226 9.72 22.01 0.00
N ALA A 227 8.60 22.66 -0.33
CA ALA A 227 7.37 22.51 0.39
C ALA A 227 6.82 21.11 0.23
N GLY A 228 7.19 20.21 1.11
CA GLY A 228 6.38 19.05 1.36
C GLY A 228 5.07 19.52 1.90
N ARG A 229 3.98 18.97 1.41
CA ARG A 229 2.64 19.31 1.83
C ARG A 229 2.46 19.06 3.32
N ASN A 230 1.97 20.03 4.07
CA ASN A 230 1.63 19.84 5.47
C ASN A 230 0.28 19.12 5.57
N LEU A 231 0.30 17.80 5.52
CA LEU A 231 -0.90 16.98 5.56
C LEU A 231 -1.27 16.61 6.98
N GLU A 232 -2.57 16.50 7.23
CA GLU A 232 -3.10 16.05 8.52
C GLU A 232 -2.60 14.65 8.89
N ASN A 233 -2.48 13.77 7.89
CA ASN A 233 -1.87 12.46 8.04
C ASN A 233 -0.70 12.27 7.07
N PRO A 234 0.54 12.60 7.49
CA PRO A 234 1.71 12.50 6.61
C PRO A 234 2.01 11.11 6.10
N LEU A 235 1.68 10.04 6.86
CA LEU A 235 1.88 8.65 6.41
C LEU A 235 0.94 8.29 5.26
N ALA A 236 -0.23 8.89 5.23
CA ALA A 236 -1.16 8.74 4.13
C ALA A 236 -0.85 9.65 2.93
N ALA A 237 0.10 10.54 3.05
CA ALA A 237 0.35 11.66 2.14
C ALA A 237 0.73 11.30 0.74
N VAL A 238 1.36 10.17 0.57
CA VAL A 238 1.86 9.76 -0.75
C VAL A 238 0.77 9.21 -1.63
N GLN A 239 -0.44 9.66 -1.47
CA GLN A 239 -1.48 9.17 -1.76
C GLN A 239 -2.24 9.51 -2.72
N MET A 240 -3.09 9.36 -2.66
CA MET A 240 -4.30 9.24 -3.18
C MET A 240 -4.71 10.49 -3.84
N GLY A 241 -5.70 10.55 -4.70
CA GLY A 241 -6.05 11.61 -5.59
C GLY A 241 -5.02 11.83 -6.70
N LEU A 242 -3.91 11.11 -6.62
CA LEU A 242 -2.91 11.03 -7.67
C LEU A 242 -3.13 9.82 -8.58
N ILE A 243 -4.37 9.37 -8.74
CA ILE A 243 -4.77 8.41 -9.77
C ILE A 243 -4.63 9.05 -11.15
N TYR A 244 -4.86 10.35 -11.21
CA TYR A 244 -4.62 11.21 -12.36
C TYR A 244 -3.68 12.36 -12.02
N VAL A 245 -3.14 12.97 -13.06
CA VAL A 245 -2.63 14.33 -13.01
C VAL A 245 -3.72 15.33 -13.37
N ASN A 246 -3.50 16.64 -13.13
CA ASN A 246 -4.42 17.66 -13.63
C ASN A 246 -4.41 17.64 -15.17
N PRO A 247 -5.53 17.29 -15.83
CA PRO A 247 -5.58 17.17 -17.29
C PRO A 247 -5.43 18.50 -18.02
N GLU A 248 -5.65 19.62 -17.34
CA GLU A 248 -5.44 20.96 -17.86
C GLU A 248 -3.97 21.41 -17.81
N GLY A 249 -3.11 20.63 -17.13
CA GLY A 249 -1.73 20.96 -16.77
C GLY A 249 -1.60 21.31 -15.28
N PRO A 250 -0.38 21.33 -14.73
CA PRO A 250 -0.11 21.69 -13.33
C PRO A 250 -0.80 23.03 -12.98
N GLU A 251 -1.56 23.03 -11.90
CA GLU A 251 -2.35 24.20 -11.44
C GLU A 251 -3.32 24.76 -12.48
N GLY A 252 -3.76 23.95 -13.46
CA GLY A 252 -4.62 24.40 -14.55
C GLY A 252 -3.89 25.22 -15.63
N VAL A 253 -2.55 25.30 -15.56
CA VAL A 253 -1.74 25.95 -16.60
C VAL A 253 -1.48 24.96 -17.73
N PRO A 254 -1.83 25.26 -19.00
CA PRO A 254 -1.75 24.32 -20.10
C PRO A 254 -0.31 24.16 -20.61
N ASP A 255 0.56 23.60 -19.77
CA ASP A 255 1.97 23.28 -20.06
C ASP A 255 2.17 21.76 -20.12
N PRO A 256 2.28 21.17 -21.34
CA PRO A 256 2.50 19.74 -21.51
C PRO A 256 3.84 19.24 -20.95
N ALA A 257 4.91 20.06 -20.96
CA ALA A 257 6.21 19.65 -20.45
C ALA A 257 6.22 19.58 -18.91
N ALA A 258 5.51 20.50 -18.26
CA ALA A 258 5.29 20.44 -16.82
C ALA A 258 4.42 19.24 -16.44
N SER A 259 3.36 18.94 -17.21
CA SER A 259 2.51 17.76 -17.02
C SER A 259 3.30 16.44 -17.06
N ALA A 260 4.34 16.34 -17.88
CA ALA A 260 5.14 15.12 -17.97
C ALA A 260 5.84 14.76 -16.64
N LYS A 261 6.22 15.77 -15.85
CA LYS A 261 6.83 15.55 -14.54
C LYS A 261 5.82 14.97 -13.55
N ASP A 262 4.62 15.56 -13.51
CA ASP A 262 3.53 15.08 -12.64
C ASP A 262 3.09 13.68 -13.03
N ILE A 263 2.98 13.38 -14.33
CA ILE A 263 2.68 12.04 -14.84
C ILE A 263 3.72 11.04 -14.34
N ARG A 264 5.01 11.33 -14.51
CA ARG A 264 6.09 10.41 -14.11
C ARG A 264 6.08 10.14 -12.61
N GLU A 265 5.83 11.16 -11.79
CA GLU A 265 5.74 11.01 -10.35
C GLU A 265 4.50 10.20 -9.93
N THR A 266 3.33 10.50 -10.51
CA THR A 266 2.08 9.78 -10.23
C THR A 266 2.18 8.30 -10.60
N PHE A 267 2.64 7.99 -11.81
CA PHE A 267 2.75 6.61 -12.27
C PHE A 267 3.91 5.87 -11.59
N GLY A 268 5.02 6.56 -11.30
CA GLY A 268 6.12 5.99 -10.50
C GLY A 268 5.66 5.57 -9.11
N ARG A 269 4.79 6.36 -8.47
CA ARG A 269 4.15 5.98 -7.20
C ARG A 269 3.31 4.70 -7.32
N MET A 270 2.65 4.49 -8.45
CA MET A 270 1.93 3.26 -8.78
C MET A 270 2.85 2.11 -9.21
N ALA A 271 4.18 2.28 -9.12
CA ALA A 271 5.20 1.33 -9.56
C ALA A 271 5.30 1.14 -11.08
N MET A 272 4.89 2.14 -11.88
CA MET A 272 4.99 2.11 -13.34
C MET A 272 6.21 2.87 -13.82
N ASN A 273 6.97 2.26 -14.73
CA ASN A 273 8.04 2.93 -15.47
C ASN A 273 7.48 3.75 -16.64
N ASP A 274 8.36 4.47 -17.38
CA ASP A 274 7.95 5.31 -18.50
C ASP A 274 7.25 4.53 -19.62
N GLU A 275 7.68 3.30 -19.92
CA GLU A 275 7.05 2.47 -20.94
C GLU A 275 5.64 2.00 -20.53
N GLU A 276 5.50 1.51 -19.30
CA GLU A 276 4.22 1.12 -18.73
C GLU A 276 3.26 2.33 -18.63
N THR A 277 3.80 3.50 -18.28
CA THR A 277 3.05 4.77 -18.20
C THR A 277 2.48 5.16 -19.55
N VAL A 278 3.30 5.22 -20.59
CA VAL A 278 2.85 5.54 -21.97
C VAL A 278 1.86 4.50 -22.46
N ALA A 279 2.11 3.21 -22.21
CA ALA A 279 1.21 2.12 -22.61
C ALA A 279 -0.16 2.24 -21.94
N LEU A 280 -0.20 2.53 -20.64
CA LEU A 280 -1.45 2.70 -19.88
C LEU A 280 -2.26 3.92 -20.37
N ILE A 281 -1.61 5.06 -20.62
CA ILE A 281 -2.28 6.27 -21.10
C ILE A 281 -2.79 6.04 -22.52
N ALA A 282 -1.93 5.61 -23.45
CA ALA A 282 -2.31 5.40 -24.85
C ALA A 282 -3.36 4.28 -25.00
N GLY A 283 -3.23 3.21 -24.23
CA GLY A 283 -4.19 2.11 -24.22
C GLY A 283 -5.53 2.48 -23.61
N GLY A 284 -5.53 3.23 -22.51
CA GLY A 284 -6.74 3.73 -21.86
C GLY A 284 -7.48 4.75 -22.73
N HIS A 285 -6.77 5.69 -23.33
CA HIS A 285 -7.34 6.74 -24.18
C HIS A 285 -7.71 6.26 -25.60
N ALA A 286 -7.45 5.00 -25.94
CA ALA A 286 -8.08 4.35 -27.10
C ALA A 286 -9.61 4.29 -26.95
N PHE A 287 -10.12 4.39 -25.70
CA PHE A 287 -11.53 4.17 -25.36
C PHE A 287 -12.18 5.40 -24.73
N GLY A 288 -13.49 5.54 -24.95
CA GLY A 288 -14.36 6.44 -24.22
C GLY A 288 -14.16 7.92 -24.49
N LYS A 289 -14.53 8.70 -23.49
CA LYS A 289 -14.47 10.16 -23.50
C LYS A 289 -14.41 10.71 -22.07
N THR A 290 -14.00 11.99 -21.96
CA THR A 290 -14.23 12.80 -20.76
C THR A 290 -15.57 13.54 -20.85
N HIS A 291 -16.09 14.06 -19.73
CA HIS A 291 -17.38 14.74 -19.66
C HIS A 291 -17.24 16.12 -19.03
N GLY A 292 -17.62 17.12 -19.81
CA GLY A 292 -17.58 18.54 -19.43
C GLY A 292 -18.68 19.31 -20.14
N ALA A 293 -19.90 18.76 -20.14
CA ALA A 293 -21.05 19.34 -20.88
C ALA A 293 -21.44 20.72 -20.37
N GLY A 294 -21.18 21.07 -19.12
CA GLY A 294 -21.51 22.35 -18.51
C GLY A 294 -20.65 22.62 -17.26
N PRO A 295 -20.88 23.81 -16.62
CA PRO A 295 -20.14 24.19 -15.41
C PRO A 295 -20.31 23.23 -14.25
N ALA A 296 -19.24 23.03 -13.47
CA ALA A 296 -19.21 22.12 -12.32
C ALA A 296 -20.21 22.50 -11.22
N ASP A 297 -20.60 23.76 -11.10
CA ASP A 297 -21.61 24.24 -10.13
C ASP A 297 -22.98 23.56 -10.28
N ASN A 298 -23.23 22.91 -11.42
CA ASN A 298 -24.44 22.11 -11.61
C ASN A 298 -24.39 20.74 -10.92
N VAL A 299 -23.22 20.27 -10.50
CA VAL A 299 -23.04 18.98 -9.85
C VAL A 299 -23.23 19.15 -8.35
N GLN A 300 -24.15 18.37 -7.78
CA GLN A 300 -24.48 18.35 -6.35
C GLN A 300 -23.51 17.45 -5.56
N ALA A 301 -23.84 17.23 -4.29
CA ALA A 301 -23.02 16.52 -3.34
C ALA A 301 -22.60 15.11 -3.80
N GLU A 302 -21.43 14.71 -3.34
CA GLU A 302 -20.89 13.36 -3.47
C GLU A 302 -21.73 12.33 -2.67
N PRO A 303 -21.52 11.01 -2.89
CA PRO A 303 -22.34 9.96 -2.26
C PRO A 303 -22.47 10.04 -0.75
N GLU A 304 -21.40 10.39 -0.01
CA GLU A 304 -21.42 10.47 1.45
C GLU A 304 -22.17 11.71 2.00
N ALA A 305 -22.25 12.78 1.21
CA ALA A 305 -22.96 13.99 1.60
C ALA A 305 -24.35 14.11 0.93
N ALA A 306 -24.70 13.20 0.02
CA ALA A 306 -26.03 13.16 -0.59
C ALA A 306 -27.10 12.72 0.40
N GLY A 307 -28.37 13.05 0.10
CA GLY A 307 -29.50 12.67 0.93
C GLY A 307 -29.69 11.16 1.01
N LEU A 308 -30.29 10.68 2.11
CA LEU A 308 -30.53 9.24 2.34
C LEU A 308 -31.41 8.60 1.23
N GLU A 309 -32.28 9.36 0.63
CA GLU A 309 -33.15 8.96 -0.49
C GLU A 309 -32.37 8.63 -1.77
N GLU A 310 -31.15 9.12 -1.92
CA GLU A 310 -30.26 8.80 -3.04
C GLU A 310 -29.59 7.43 -2.90
N GLN A 311 -29.69 6.81 -1.72
CA GLN A 311 -29.25 5.43 -1.46
C GLN A 311 -27.78 5.16 -1.84
N GLY A 312 -26.88 6.11 -1.52
CA GLY A 312 -25.46 6.02 -1.80
C GLY A 312 -25.07 6.36 -3.25
N LEU A 313 -25.99 6.95 -4.01
CA LEU A 313 -25.66 7.65 -5.25
C LEU A 313 -25.47 9.15 -4.96
N GLY A 314 -24.47 9.73 -5.57
CA GLY A 314 -24.18 11.15 -5.45
C GLY A 314 -24.06 11.85 -6.79
N TRP A 315 -23.52 13.06 -6.77
CA TRP A 315 -23.22 13.87 -7.96
C TRP A 315 -24.42 14.04 -8.90
N ARG A 316 -25.61 14.29 -8.34
CA ARG A 316 -26.73 14.72 -9.13
C ARG A 316 -26.33 15.95 -9.93
N ASN A 317 -26.76 16.00 -11.19
CA ASN A 317 -26.42 17.06 -12.10
C ASN A 317 -27.70 17.76 -12.59
N SER A 318 -27.78 19.07 -12.38
CA SER A 318 -28.90 19.90 -12.80
C SER A 318 -28.75 20.50 -14.22
N PHE A 319 -27.62 20.23 -14.88
CA PHE A 319 -27.40 20.69 -16.26
C PHE A 319 -28.16 19.81 -17.25
N GLY A 320 -29.05 20.38 -18.04
CA GLY A 320 -29.83 19.67 -19.03
C GLY A 320 -30.61 18.50 -18.43
N SER A 321 -30.37 17.29 -18.95
CA SER A 321 -30.96 16.05 -18.44
C SER A 321 -30.22 15.49 -17.22
N GLY A 322 -29.07 16.02 -16.88
CA GLY A 322 -28.17 15.55 -15.82
C GLY A 322 -27.41 14.25 -16.14
N LYS A 323 -27.59 13.67 -17.31
CA LYS A 323 -27.03 12.39 -17.75
C LYS A 323 -26.80 12.39 -19.26
N ALA A 324 -26.29 11.28 -19.80
CA ALA A 324 -26.01 11.14 -21.23
C ALA A 324 -25.12 12.28 -21.75
N GLY A 325 -25.54 12.97 -22.79
CA GLY A 325 -24.81 14.11 -23.38
C GLY A 325 -24.63 15.31 -22.46
N ASP A 326 -25.38 15.38 -21.35
CA ASP A 326 -25.32 16.46 -20.35
C ASP A 326 -24.46 16.08 -19.13
N THR A 327 -23.75 14.94 -19.16
CA THR A 327 -22.92 14.46 -18.04
C THR A 327 -21.74 15.42 -17.78
N ILE A 328 -21.46 15.66 -16.50
CA ILE A 328 -20.30 16.43 -16.02
C ILE A 328 -19.47 15.52 -15.10
N THR A 329 -18.14 15.45 -15.35
CA THR A 329 -17.15 14.81 -14.47
C THR A 329 -15.97 15.75 -14.29
N SER A 330 -14.92 15.62 -15.12
CA SER A 330 -13.67 16.41 -15.05
C SER A 330 -13.80 17.85 -15.59
N GLY A 331 -14.92 18.20 -16.21
CA GLY A 331 -15.06 19.48 -16.90
C GLY A 331 -14.45 19.55 -18.30
N LEU A 332 -13.68 18.53 -18.71
CA LEU A 332 -13.14 18.41 -20.06
C LEU A 332 -14.11 17.66 -20.98
N GLU A 333 -14.12 17.98 -22.26
CA GLU A 333 -15.01 17.36 -23.24
C GLU A 333 -14.18 16.86 -24.43
N VAL A 334 -13.54 15.71 -24.24
CA VAL A 334 -12.61 15.08 -25.19
C VAL A 334 -13.05 13.65 -25.48
N THR A 335 -13.09 13.31 -26.78
CA THR A 335 -13.15 11.96 -27.31
C THR A 335 -11.92 11.78 -28.20
N TRP A 336 -11.05 10.85 -27.90
CA TRP A 336 -9.73 10.77 -28.52
C TRP A 336 -9.72 10.10 -29.89
N THR A 337 -10.65 9.15 -30.12
CA THR A 337 -10.65 8.29 -31.31
C THR A 337 -11.99 8.31 -32.04
N SER A 338 -11.99 7.90 -33.28
CA SER A 338 -13.20 7.72 -34.08
C SER A 338 -14.02 6.48 -33.71
N THR A 339 -13.40 5.55 -32.94
CA THR A 339 -13.98 4.28 -32.53
C THR A 339 -13.85 4.08 -31.02
N PRO A 340 -14.48 4.91 -30.18
CA PRO A 340 -14.21 4.96 -28.72
C PRO A 340 -14.68 3.73 -27.92
N THR A 341 -15.31 2.76 -28.58
CA THR A 341 -15.70 1.47 -27.99
C THR A 341 -15.01 0.29 -28.70
N ARG A 342 -13.88 0.54 -29.36
CA ARG A 342 -13.11 -0.47 -30.07
C ARG A 342 -11.62 -0.20 -29.93
N TRP A 343 -10.84 -1.22 -29.63
CA TRP A 343 -9.39 -1.15 -29.62
C TRP A 343 -8.81 -0.66 -30.95
N SER A 344 -7.93 0.31 -30.90
CA SER A 344 -7.18 0.82 -32.05
C SER A 344 -5.96 1.63 -31.61
N ASN A 345 -5.02 1.87 -32.50
CA ASN A 345 -3.86 2.74 -32.29
C ASN A 345 -4.17 4.23 -32.61
N GLU A 346 -5.43 4.55 -32.89
CA GLU A 346 -5.83 5.86 -33.39
C GLU A 346 -5.53 7.01 -32.40
N TYR A 347 -5.43 6.76 -31.11
CA TYR A 347 -5.01 7.77 -30.14
C TYR A 347 -3.63 8.35 -30.50
N LEU A 348 -2.63 7.47 -30.73
CA LEU A 348 -1.28 7.90 -31.13
C LEU A 348 -1.25 8.46 -32.56
N GLU A 349 -2.02 7.90 -33.47
CA GLU A 349 -2.17 8.45 -34.82
C GLU A 349 -2.70 9.90 -34.79
N ASN A 350 -3.69 10.17 -33.95
CA ASN A 350 -4.22 11.52 -33.78
C ASN A 350 -3.23 12.44 -33.05
N LEU A 351 -2.59 11.98 -31.97
CA LEU A 351 -1.64 12.75 -31.19
C LEU A 351 -0.49 13.30 -32.05
N PHE A 352 0.05 12.49 -32.94
CA PHE A 352 1.18 12.85 -33.82
C PHE A 352 0.74 13.35 -35.20
N GLY A 353 -0.47 13.01 -35.67
CA GLY A 353 -0.96 13.34 -36.99
C GLY A 353 -1.51 14.76 -37.14
N PHE A 354 -1.80 15.44 -36.05
CA PHE A 354 -2.32 16.80 -36.04
C PHE A 354 -1.41 17.80 -35.33
N GLU A 355 -1.47 19.07 -35.73
CA GLU A 355 -1.01 20.19 -34.93
C GLU A 355 -2.15 20.64 -34.01
N TRP A 356 -1.81 21.08 -32.80
CA TRP A 356 -2.76 21.35 -31.72
C TRP A 356 -2.83 22.85 -31.40
N GLU A 357 -4.03 23.35 -31.12
CA GLU A 357 -4.27 24.70 -30.63
C GLU A 357 -5.17 24.67 -29.38
N LEU A 358 -4.84 25.50 -28.40
CA LEU A 358 -5.58 25.62 -27.16
C LEU A 358 -7.03 26.05 -27.40
N THR A 359 -7.96 25.43 -26.67
CA THR A 359 -9.39 25.75 -26.68
C THR A 359 -10.01 25.55 -25.32
N LYS A 360 -11.27 25.88 -25.16
CA LYS A 360 -12.05 25.64 -23.96
C LYS A 360 -13.10 24.57 -24.18
N SER A 361 -13.36 23.77 -23.13
CA SER A 361 -14.54 22.89 -23.07
C SER A 361 -15.82 23.71 -22.86
N PRO A 362 -17.02 23.13 -23.01
CA PRO A 362 -18.27 23.80 -22.63
C PRO A 362 -18.30 24.18 -21.13
N ALA A 363 -17.60 23.46 -20.27
CA ALA A 363 -17.42 23.77 -18.85
C ALA A 363 -16.38 24.88 -18.57
N GLY A 364 -15.63 25.33 -19.59
CA GLY A 364 -14.61 26.36 -19.46
C GLY A 364 -13.20 25.85 -19.20
N ALA A 365 -12.99 24.52 -19.10
CA ALA A 365 -11.68 23.91 -18.87
C ALA A 365 -10.76 24.00 -20.10
N ASN A 366 -9.45 24.07 -19.88
CA ASN A 366 -8.43 24.07 -20.94
C ASN A 366 -8.32 22.69 -21.59
N GLN A 367 -8.43 22.65 -22.91
CA GLN A 367 -8.21 21.46 -23.73
C GLN A 367 -7.65 21.87 -25.09
N TRP A 368 -7.23 20.90 -25.88
CA TRP A 368 -6.62 21.14 -27.18
C TRP A 368 -7.49 20.56 -28.29
N LYS A 369 -7.56 21.25 -29.44
CA LYS A 369 -8.22 20.77 -30.64
C LYS A 369 -7.24 20.76 -31.81
N ALA A 370 -7.56 20.01 -32.85
CA ALA A 370 -6.78 20.00 -34.07
C ALA A 370 -6.81 21.39 -34.72
N LYS A 371 -5.62 21.92 -35.02
CA LYS A 371 -5.43 23.28 -35.50
C LYS A 371 -6.12 23.54 -36.85
N GLY A 372 -6.75 24.69 -36.96
CA GLY A 372 -7.38 25.11 -38.22
C GLY A 372 -8.57 24.25 -38.66
N GLY A 373 -9.18 23.48 -37.75
CA GLY A 373 -10.28 22.57 -38.06
C GLY A 373 -9.87 21.29 -38.80
N ALA A 374 -8.59 20.91 -38.73
CA ALA A 374 -8.13 19.67 -39.31
C ALA A 374 -8.88 18.49 -38.68
N GLY A 375 -9.23 17.48 -39.50
CA GLY A 375 -10.00 16.32 -39.03
C GLY A 375 -11.45 16.63 -38.65
N ALA A 376 -12.02 17.75 -39.08
CA ALA A 376 -13.43 18.09 -38.85
C ALA A 376 -14.36 16.94 -39.26
N GLY A 377 -15.29 16.56 -38.37
CA GLY A 377 -16.20 15.46 -38.61
C GLY A 377 -15.59 14.06 -38.43
N LYS A 378 -14.36 13.92 -37.94
CA LYS A 378 -13.71 12.62 -37.69
C LYS A 378 -14.29 11.92 -36.44
N ILE A 379 -14.48 12.66 -35.35
CA ILE A 379 -14.78 12.07 -34.04
C ILE A 379 -16.32 12.07 -33.80
N PRO A 380 -16.92 10.93 -33.36
CA PRO A 380 -18.34 10.82 -33.07
C PRO A 380 -18.74 11.55 -31.79
N HIS A 381 -20.02 11.92 -31.69
CA HIS A 381 -20.64 12.36 -30.45
C HIS A 381 -21.30 11.17 -29.75
N ALA A 382 -21.18 11.08 -28.41
CA ALA A 382 -21.56 9.91 -27.65
C ALA A 382 -23.07 9.54 -27.71
N HIS A 383 -23.94 10.54 -27.72
CA HIS A 383 -25.39 10.36 -27.67
C HIS A 383 -26.15 11.00 -28.85
N ASP A 384 -25.42 11.43 -29.87
CA ASP A 384 -26.01 11.99 -31.09
C ASP A 384 -25.21 11.50 -32.32
N PRO A 385 -25.70 10.46 -33.00
CA PRO A 385 -24.98 9.89 -34.13
C PRO A 385 -24.86 10.83 -35.36
N ALA A 386 -25.69 11.87 -35.41
CA ALA A 386 -25.64 12.87 -36.48
C ALA A 386 -24.54 13.92 -36.24
N ARG A 387 -24.07 14.07 -35.00
CA ARG A 387 -23.05 15.05 -34.65
C ARG A 387 -21.68 14.42 -34.66
N ARG A 388 -20.74 15.16 -35.22
CA ARG A 388 -19.30 14.79 -35.19
C ARG A 388 -18.49 16.06 -34.94
N GLN A 389 -17.25 15.85 -34.44
CA GLN A 389 -16.33 16.96 -34.09
C GLN A 389 -14.91 16.67 -34.60
N GLU A 390 -14.04 17.67 -34.48
CA GLU A 390 -12.59 17.52 -34.70
C GLU A 390 -11.92 16.71 -33.56
N PRO A 391 -10.74 16.12 -33.80
CA PRO A 391 -9.93 15.53 -32.75
C PRO A 391 -9.57 16.52 -31.65
N ARG A 392 -9.56 16.02 -30.42
CA ARG A 392 -9.20 16.79 -29.22
C ARG A 392 -8.24 16.01 -28.34
N MET A 393 -7.44 16.74 -27.54
CA MET A 393 -6.48 16.22 -26.58
C MET A 393 -6.53 17.01 -25.27
N LEU A 394 -6.07 16.38 -24.18
CA LEU A 394 -5.78 17.01 -22.91
C LEU A 394 -4.38 17.63 -22.94
N THR A 395 -4.07 18.53 -22.02
CA THR A 395 -2.68 19.00 -21.83
C THR A 395 -1.78 17.85 -21.43
N SER A 396 -2.25 16.96 -20.57
CA SER A 396 -1.53 15.73 -20.17
C SER A 396 -1.31 14.76 -21.32
N ASP A 397 -2.18 14.69 -22.35
CA ASP A 397 -1.92 13.89 -23.54
C ASP A 397 -0.73 14.41 -24.34
N LEU A 398 -0.64 15.73 -24.50
CA LEU A 398 0.47 16.35 -25.23
C LEU A 398 1.81 16.13 -24.55
N ALA A 399 1.84 15.81 -23.27
CA ALA A 399 3.07 15.43 -22.56
C ALA A 399 3.76 14.23 -23.22
N LEU A 400 3.00 13.28 -23.76
CA LEU A 400 3.53 12.11 -24.46
C LEU A 400 4.20 12.45 -25.80
N ARG A 401 3.96 13.65 -26.33
CA ARG A 401 4.56 14.14 -27.55
C ARG A 401 5.76 15.07 -27.30
N VAL A 402 5.81 15.75 -26.13
CA VAL A 402 6.81 16.78 -25.87
C VAL A 402 7.92 16.38 -24.92
N ASP A 403 7.68 15.43 -24.01
CA ASP A 403 8.72 14.86 -23.15
C ASP A 403 9.58 13.91 -23.99
N PRO A 404 10.92 14.09 -24.06
CA PRO A 404 11.76 13.31 -24.97
C PRO A 404 11.71 11.79 -24.73
N ALA A 405 11.60 11.34 -23.48
CA ALA A 405 11.52 9.90 -23.15
C ALA A 405 10.16 9.34 -23.57
N TYR A 406 9.08 10.03 -23.22
CA TYR A 406 7.73 9.62 -23.61
C TYR A 406 7.53 9.68 -25.13
N GLU A 407 8.06 10.71 -25.83
CA GLU A 407 7.99 10.83 -27.28
C GLU A 407 8.63 9.62 -27.97
N GLN A 408 9.82 9.22 -27.54
CA GLN A 408 10.52 8.06 -28.10
C GLN A 408 9.68 6.79 -27.98
N ILE A 409 9.10 6.55 -26.80
CA ILE A 409 8.24 5.37 -26.56
C ILE A 409 6.95 5.48 -27.39
N SER A 410 6.29 6.63 -27.39
CA SER A 410 5.04 6.84 -28.11
C SER A 410 5.18 6.68 -29.60
N ARG A 411 6.28 7.17 -30.21
CA ARG A 411 6.58 6.96 -31.63
C ARG A 411 6.85 5.50 -31.97
N ARG A 412 7.59 4.78 -31.12
CA ARG A 412 7.80 3.35 -31.26
C ARG A 412 6.46 2.60 -31.27
N PHE A 413 5.55 2.93 -30.35
CA PHE A 413 4.22 2.33 -30.28
C PHE A 413 3.32 2.73 -31.45
N LEU A 414 3.45 3.94 -31.97
CA LEU A 414 2.75 4.37 -33.17
C LEU A 414 3.17 3.52 -34.39
N GLU A 415 4.47 3.29 -34.53
CA GLU A 415 5.05 2.50 -35.63
C GLU A 415 4.83 0.99 -35.46
N ASN A 416 4.65 0.52 -34.21
CA ASN A 416 4.52 -0.89 -33.85
C ASN A 416 3.30 -1.13 -32.94
N PRO A 417 2.07 -1.14 -33.49
CA PRO A 417 0.84 -1.30 -32.69
C PRO A 417 0.78 -2.57 -31.85
N ASP A 418 1.41 -3.65 -32.30
CA ASP A 418 1.47 -4.90 -31.53
C ASP A 418 2.33 -4.76 -30.26
N GLN A 419 3.36 -3.91 -30.27
CA GLN A 419 4.14 -3.60 -29.08
C GLN A 419 3.31 -2.79 -28.06
N LEU A 420 2.50 -1.83 -28.53
CA LEU A 420 1.57 -1.14 -27.67
C LEU A 420 0.57 -2.11 -27.04
N ALA A 421 0.01 -3.03 -27.84
CA ALA A 421 -0.96 -3.98 -27.33
C ALA A 421 -0.37 -4.88 -26.25
N ASP A 422 0.84 -5.44 -26.44
CA ASP A 422 1.52 -6.26 -25.42
C ASP A 422 1.87 -5.44 -24.18
N ALA A 423 2.46 -4.25 -24.37
CA ALA A 423 2.85 -3.38 -23.25
C ALA A 423 1.63 -2.94 -22.44
N PHE A 424 0.53 -2.58 -23.09
CA PHE A 424 -0.71 -2.20 -22.39
C PHE A 424 -1.32 -3.39 -21.64
N ALA A 425 -1.37 -4.58 -22.26
CA ALA A 425 -1.89 -5.79 -21.61
C ALA A 425 -1.11 -6.13 -20.33
N ARG A 426 0.22 -6.08 -20.37
CA ARG A 426 1.10 -6.32 -19.23
C ARG A 426 1.01 -5.23 -18.15
N ALA A 427 1.00 -3.97 -18.56
CA ALA A 427 0.88 -2.84 -17.64
C ALA A 427 -0.50 -2.80 -16.95
N TRP A 428 -1.57 -3.11 -17.68
CA TRP A 428 -2.92 -3.25 -17.10
C TRP A 428 -2.98 -4.41 -16.10
N PHE A 429 -2.37 -5.54 -16.41
CA PHE A 429 -2.29 -6.66 -15.47
C PHE A 429 -1.50 -6.29 -14.23
N LYS A 430 -0.33 -5.65 -14.37
CA LYS A 430 0.46 -5.14 -13.25
C LYS A 430 -0.33 -4.16 -12.40
N LEU A 431 -0.98 -3.16 -13.01
CA LEU A 431 -1.80 -2.17 -12.32
C LEU A 431 -2.85 -2.83 -11.40
N THR A 432 -3.56 -3.82 -11.93
CA THR A 432 -4.71 -4.44 -11.25
C THR A 432 -4.35 -5.62 -10.35
N HIS A 433 -3.10 -6.13 -10.38
CA HIS A 433 -2.66 -7.30 -9.60
C HIS A 433 -1.46 -7.03 -8.69
N ARG A 434 -0.88 -5.82 -8.73
CA ARG A 434 0.33 -5.46 -8.01
C ARG A 434 0.26 -5.70 -6.50
N ASP A 435 -0.90 -5.54 -5.91
CA ASP A 435 -1.19 -5.64 -4.48
C ASP A 435 -1.68 -7.03 -4.02
N MET A 436 -1.62 -8.03 -4.91
CA MET A 436 -2.08 -9.39 -4.59
C MET A 436 -1.04 -10.27 -3.90
N GLY A 437 0.23 -9.89 -3.95
CA GLY A 437 1.34 -10.71 -3.45
C GLY A 437 1.75 -11.83 -4.43
N PRO A 438 2.33 -12.94 -3.93
CA PRO A 438 2.89 -14.01 -4.76
C PRO A 438 1.81 -14.84 -5.47
N LEU A 439 2.21 -15.55 -6.55
CA LEU A 439 1.34 -16.39 -7.37
C LEU A 439 0.55 -17.44 -6.59
N ALA A 440 1.03 -17.90 -5.43
CA ALA A 440 0.31 -18.83 -4.56
C ALA A 440 -1.08 -18.31 -4.11
N ARG A 441 -1.30 -16.99 -4.20
CA ARG A 441 -2.59 -16.34 -3.88
C ARG A 441 -3.52 -16.19 -5.08
N TYR A 442 -3.05 -16.44 -6.30
CA TYR A 442 -3.81 -16.20 -7.52
C TYR A 442 -4.75 -17.35 -7.81
N LEU A 443 -5.97 -17.03 -8.20
CA LEU A 443 -7.04 -18.01 -8.45
C LEU A 443 -7.68 -17.77 -9.82
N GLY A 444 -8.21 -18.84 -10.39
CA GLY A 444 -9.06 -18.79 -11.59
C GLY A 444 -8.42 -19.35 -12.85
N PRO A 445 -9.23 -19.53 -13.89
CA PRO A 445 -8.81 -20.21 -15.12
C PRO A 445 -8.05 -19.32 -16.11
N GLU A 446 -8.04 -18.01 -15.91
CA GLU A 446 -7.38 -17.03 -16.79
C GLU A 446 -6.08 -16.49 -16.20
N MET A 447 -5.54 -17.15 -15.18
CA MET A 447 -4.23 -16.81 -14.63
C MET A 447 -3.16 -16.96 -15.70
N PRO A 448 -2.32 -15.93 -15.92
CA PRO A 448 -1.21 -16.02 -16.88
C PRO A 448 -0.26 -17.16 -16.54
N GLY A 449 0.23 -17.86 -17.57
CA GLY A 449 1.24 -18.91 -17.40
C GLY A 449 2.67 -18.38 -17.25
N GLU A 450 2.88 -17.09 -17.40
CA GLU A 450 4.16 -16.40 -17.24
C GLU A 450 4.27 -15.78 -15.85
N GLU A 451 5.35 -16.10 -15.13
CA GLU A 451 5.68 -15.48 -13.86
C GLU A 451 6.45 -14.18 -14.10
N LEU A 452 5.97 -13.07 -13.55
CA LEU A 452 6.56 -11.76 -13.79
C LEU A 452 7.46 -11.34 -12.62
N LEU A 453 8.55 -10.63 -12.91
CA LEU A 453 9.57 -10.28 -11.91
C LEU A 453 8.98 -9.49 -10.71
N TRP A 454 8.03 -8.60 -10.96
CA TRP A 454 7.38 -7.80 -9.92
C TRP A 454 6.43 -8.61 -9.01
N GLN A 455 6.15 -9.87 -9.32
CA GLN A 455 5.39 -10.81 -8.47
C GLN A 455 6.26 -11.48 -7.40
N ASP A 456 7.54 -11.10 -7.31
CA ASP A 456 8.53 -11.62 -6.36
C ASP A 456 8.67 -13.16 -6.42
N PRO A 457 9.01 -13.72 -7.59
CA PRO A 457 9.02 -15.16 -7.81
C PRO A 457 9.93 -15.91 -6.82
N ILE A 458 9.44 -17.05 -6.36
CA ILE A 458 10.16 -17.95 -5.44
C ILE A 458 10.12 -19.36 -6.01
N PRO A 459 11.25 -20.08 -6.06
CA PRO A 459 11.27 -21.46 -6.55
C PRO A 459 10.31 -22.37 -5.78
N GLU A 460 9.67 -23.29 -6.50
CA GLU A 460 8.85 -24.32 -5.86
C GLU A 460 9.70 -25.32 -5.05
N VAL A 461 9.11 -25.89 -4.00
CA VAL A 461 9.73 -26.95 -3.20
C VAL A 461 9.83 -28.23 -4.05
N ASN A 462 11.04 -28.63 -4.38
CA ASN A 462 11.34 -29.77 -5.25
C ASN A 462 12.12 -30.91 -4.57
N HIS A 463 12.14 -30.93 -3.25
CA HIS A 463 12.86 -31.92 -2.44
C HIS A 463 12.05 -32.29 -1.19
N PRO A 464 12.34 -33.44 -0.53
CA PRO A 464 11.77 -33.76 0.77
C PRO A 464 12.18 -32.72 1.83
N LEU A 465 11.24 -32.34 2.67
CA LEU A 465 11.45 -31.38 3.75
C LEU A 465 12.11 -32.05 4.98
N VAL A 466 12.74 -31.22 5.81
CA VAL A 466 13.33 -31.65 7.09
C VAL A 466 12.25 -32.12 8.07
N SER A 467 12.56 -33.14 8.84
CA SER A 467 11.72 -33.67 9.91
C SER A 467 11.94 -32.94 11.25
N ASP A 468 11.09 -33.18 12.24
CA ASP A 468 11.23 -32.60 13.58
C ASP A 468 12.57 -32.97 14.24
N SER A 469 13.09 -34.20 13.98
CA SER A 469 14.41 -34.59 14.45
C SER A 469 15.54 -33.83 13.77
N ASP A 470 15.41 -33.55 12.49
CA ASP A 470 16.37 -32.73 11.74
C ASP A 470 16.34 -31.27 12.26
N VAL A 471 15.15 -30.73 12.49
CA VAL A 471 14.94 -29.39 13.07
C VAL A 471 15.63 -29.27 14.42
N ALA A 472 15.46 -30.27 15.32
CA ALA A 472 16.11 -30.28 16.63
C ALA A 472 17.65 -30.36 16.52
N ALA A 473 18.16 -31.17 15.61
CA ALA A 473 19.59 -31.28 15.33
C ALA A 473 20.20 -30.01 14.81
N LEU A 474 19.50 -29.35 13.86
CA LEU A 474 19.90 -28.07 13.27
C LEU A 474 19.90 -26.93 14.30
N LYS A 475 18.87 -26.83 15.17
CA LYS A 475 18.86 -25.88 16.29
C LYS A 475 20.08 -26.03 17.20
N ASN A 476 20.42 -27.26 17.56
CA ASN A 476 21.60 -27.53 18.38
C ASN A 476 22.90 -27.12 17.67
N LYS A 477 23.02 -27.39 16.37
CA LYS A 477 24.20 -27.01 15.57
C LYS A 477 24.33 -25.51 15.46
N ILE A 478 23.22 -24.78 15.24
CA ILE A 478 23.16 -23.32 15.21
C ILE A 478 23.61 -22.74 16.56
N LEU A 479 23.07 -23.21 17.67
CA LEU A 479 23.45 -22.73 19.01
C LEU A 479 24.90 -23.03 19.36
N ALA A 480 25.48 -24.09 18.81
CA ALA A 480 26.88 -24.45 19.00
C ALA A 480 27.84 -23.69 18.06
N SER A 481 27.36 -22.90 17.12
CA SER A 481 28.18 -22.21 16.12
C SER A 481 28.95 -20.99 16.65
N GLY A 482 28.61 -20.54 17.86
CA GLY A 482 29.17 -19.31 18.46
C GLY A 482 28.42 -18.03 18.14
N LEU A 483 27.35 -18.11 17.33
CA LEU A 483 26.46 -16.96 17.11
C LEU A 483 25.65 -16.65 18.37
N SER A 484 25.58 -15.36 18.74
CA SER A 484 24.81 -14.95 19.92
C SER A 484 23.28 -14.99 19.66
N VAL A 485 22.50 -15.00 20.73
CA VAL A 485 21.05 -14.88 20.66
C VAL A 485 20.65 -13.60 19.90
N SER A 486 21.30 -12.48 20.22
CA SER A 486 21.09 -11.19 19.57
C SER A 486 21.28 -11.27 18.06
N GLN A 487 22.37 -11.89 17.59
CA GLN A 487 22.66 -12.05 16.16
C GLN A 487 21.63 -12.93 15.45
N LEU A 488 21.27 -14.06 16.04
CA LEU A 488 20.29 -15.00 15.46
C LEU A 488 18.90 -14.35 15.34
N VAL A 489 18.45 -13.73 16.44
CA VAL A 489 17.12 -13.11 16.49
C VAL A 489 17.04 -11.90 15.58
N SER A 490 18.05 -11.01 15.57
CA SER A 490 18.04 -9.82 14.70
C SER A 490 18.11 -10.18 13.21
N THR A 491 18.80 -11.28 12.85
CA THR A 491 18.87 -11.73 11.44
C THR A 491 17.53 -12.31 10.96
N ALA A 492 16.88 -13.15 11.77
CA ALA A 492 15.56 -13.68 11.42
C ALA A 492 14.51 -12.56 11.36
N TRP A 493 14.57 -11.60 12.31
CA TRP A 493 13.73 -10.42 12.28
C TRP A 493 13.95 -9.59 11.00
N ALA A 494 15.20 -9.32 10.62
CA ALA A 494 15.53 -8.58 9.41
C ALA A 494 14.92 -9.20 8.15
N ALA A 495 14.90 -10.54 8.06
CA ALA A 495 14.25 -11.24 6.94
C ALA A 495 12.73 -11.04 6.95
N ALA A 496 12.07 -11.30 8.07
CA ALA A 496 10.61 -11.27 8.20
C ALA A 496 10.06 -9.82 8.21
N PHE A 497 10.78 -8.88 8.79
CA PHE A 497 10.36 -7.48 8.95
C PHE A 497 10.10 -6.76 7.63
N SER A 498 10.69 -7.19 6.52
CA SER A 498 10.43 -6.63 5.20
C SER A 498 8.99 -6.85 4.72
N PHE A 499 8.25 -7.80 5.30
CA PHE A 499 6.87 -8.07 4.93
C PHE A 499 5.95 -6.86 5.09
N ARG A 500 5.01 -6.71 4.14
CA ARG A 500 3.94 -5.73 4.16
C ARG A 500 2.60 -6.42 3.96
N GLY A 501 1.73 -6.32 4.95
CA GLY A 501 0.37 -6.88 4.90
C GLY A 501 -0.53 -6.18 3.88
N SER A 502 -0.17 -4.98 3.44
CA SER A 502 -0.89 -4.18 2.44
C SER A 502 -0.86 -4.83 1.06
N ASP A 503 0.31 -5.14 0.52
CA ASP A 503 0.49 -5.73 -0.81
C ASP A 503 1.08 -7.16 -0.80
N LYS A 504 1.27 -7.73 0.39
CA LYS A 504 1.76 -9.11 0.60
C LYS A 504 3.19 -9.35 0.08
N ARG A 505 3.98 -8.29 -0.05
CA ARG A 505 5.37 -8.35 -0.50
C ARG A 505 6.33 -8.44 0.68
N GLY A 506 7.56 -8.87 0.40
CA GLY A 506 8.60 -9.05 1.41
C GLY A 506 8.41 -10.32 2.24
N GLY A 507 9.06 -10.37 3.40
CA GLY A 507 9.05 -11.53 4.28
C GLY A 507 10.30 -12.39 4.17
N ALA A 508 10.32 -13.49 4.94
CA ALA A 508 11.48 -14.37 5.04
C ALA A 508 11.60 -15.37 3.88
N ASN A 509 10.46 -15.70 3.23
CA ASN A 509 10.46 -16.63 2.09
C ASN A 509 11.18 -16.00 0.88
N GLY A 510 11.94 -16.78 0.14
CA GLY A 510 12.85 -16.29 -0.89
C GLY A 510 14.25 -15.98 -0.36
N GLY A 511 14.45 -15.85 0.95
CA GLY A 511 15.76 -15.58 1.56
C GLY A 511 16.44 -14.31 1.01
N ARG A 512 15.65 -13.31 0.57
CA ARG A 512 16.17 -12.12 -0.13
C ARG A 512 17.02 -11.22 0.75
N LEU A 513 17.03 -11.45 2.07
CA LEU A 513 17.96 -10.78 3.00
C LEU A 513 19.44 -10.96 2.60
N ARG A 514 19.80 -12.03 1.88
CA ARG A 514 21.16 -12.30 1.39
C ARG A 514 21.46 -11.66 0.03
N LEU A 515 20.47 -11.05 -0.61
CA LEU A 515 20.52 -10.50 -1.97
C LEU A 515 20.47 -8.96 -1.94
N ALA A 516 20.96 -8.33 -3.01
CA ALA A 516 20.73 -6.91 -3.20
C ALA A 516 19.23 -6.65 -3.51
N PRO A 517 18.65 -5.55 -3.00
CA PRO A 517 19.28 -4.52 -2.19
C PRO A 517 19.26 -4.79 -0.67
N GLN A 518 18.52 -5.79 -0.18
CA GLN A 518 18.26 -5.99 1.26
C GLN A 518 19.53 -6.24 2.08
N LYS A 519 20.50 -6.99 1.54
CA LYS A 519 21.77 -7.25 2.23
C LYS A 519 22.56 -5.99 2.56
N ASP A 520 22.35 -4.93 1.78
CA ASP A 520 23.11 -3.68 1.85
C ASP A 520 22.39 -2.59 2.67
N TRP A 521 21.16 -2.82 3.10
CA TRP A 521 20.41 -1.87 3.92
C TRP A 521 21.08 -1.65 5.28
N ALA A 522 21.26 -0.40 5.67
CA ALA A 522 21.93 -0.05 6.93
C ALA A 522 21.26 -0.69 8.16
N VAL A 523 19.93 -0.79 8.17
CA VAL A 523 19.14 -1.43 9.24
C VAL A 523 19.50 -2.90 9.42
N ASN A 524 20.03 -3.57 8.41
CA ASN A 524 20.41 -4.98 8.43
C ASN A 524 21.87 -5.20 8.85
N GLN A 525 22.60 -4.11 9.12
CA GLN A 525 24.00 -4.19 9.59
C GLN A 525 24.86 -5.08 8.69
N PRO A 526 25.19 -4.67 7.44
CA PRO A 526 25.74 -5.54 6.39
C PRO A 526 26.93 -6.40 6.81
N GLN A 527 27.85 -5.87 7.63
CA GLN A 527 29.03 -6.63 8.08
C GLN A 527 28.66 -7.77 9.04
N GLN A 528 27.79 -7.50 10.03
CA GLN A 528 27.29 -8.52 10.94
C GLN A 528 26.45 -9.56 10.19
N LEU A 529 25.57 -9.09 9.31
CA LEU A 529 24.73 -9.95 8.49
C LEU A 529 25.57 -10.91 7.64
N ALA A 530 26.62 -10.43 6.98
CA ALA A 530 27.50 -11.25 6.15
C ALA A 530 28.12 -12.40 6.97
N SER A 531 28.62 -12.12 8.19
CA SER A 531 29.20 -13.13 9.07
C SER A 531 28.18 -14.17 9.54
N VAL A 532 26.97 -13.74 9.89
CA VAL A 532 25.88 -14.66 10.27
C VAL A 532 25.47 -15.55 9.10
N LEU A 533 25.31 -14.97 7.92
CA LEU A 533 24.92 -15.72 6.71
C LEU A 533 26.00 -16.72 6.28
N GLU A 534 27.28 -16.38 6.40
CA GLU A 534 28.39 -17.31 6.13
C GLU A 534 28.32 -18.54 7.06
N THR A 535 28.11 -18.32 8.34
CA THR A 535 27.97 -19.40 9.34
C THR A 535 26.76 -20.27 9.05
N LEU A 536 25.59 -19.67 8.79
CA LEU A 536 24.37 -20.40 8.47
C LEU A 536 24.49 -21.16 7.14
N SER A 537 25.15 -20.58 6.12
CA SER A 537 25.39 -21.24 4.84
C SER A 537 26.30 -22.45 4.99
N SER A 538 27.31 -22.40 5.84
CA SER A 538 28.14 -23.57 6.16
C SER A 538 27.33 -24.69 6.81
N ILE A 539 26.45 -24.36 7.76
CA ILE A 539 25.56 -25.32 8.42
C ILE A 539 24.59 -25.93 7.39
N GLN A 540 24.03 -25.13 6.48
CA GLN A 540 23.16 -25.58 5.39
C GLN A 540 23.87 -26.57 4.48
N GLN A 541 25.06 -26.23 4.02
CA GLN A 541 25.84 -27.08 3.11
C GLN A 541 26.21 -28.41 3.76
N ASP A 542 26.69 -28.40 5.02
CA ASP A 542 27.01 -29.59 5.77
C ASP A 542 25.79 -30.52 5.95
N PHE A 543 24.63 -29.92 6.29
CA PHE A 543 23.39 -30.67 6.44
C PHE A 543 22.97 -31.28 5.10
N ASN A 544 22.83 -30.46 4.08
CA ASN A 544 22.33 -30.88 2.76
C ASN A 544 23.23 -31.93 2.09
N ASN A 545 24.57 -31.81 2.24
CA ASN A 545 25.53 -32.78 1.71
C ASN A 545 25.53 -34.12 2.50
N GLY A 546 25.14 -34.09 3.77
CA GLY A 546 25.05 -35.25 4.61
C GLY A 546 23.81 -36.12 4.43
N GLN A 547 22.81 -35.66 3.66
CA GLN A 547 21.53 -36.36 3.45
C GLN A 547 21.60 -37.36 2.31
N SER A 548 21.33 -38.63 2.60
CA SER A 548 21.26 -39.70 1.61
C SER A 548 19.86 -39.86 0.98
N ASP A 549 18.83 -39.32 1.62
CA ASP A 549 17.42 -39.42 1.24
C ASP A 549 16.93 -38.20 0.40
N GLY A 550 17.84 -37.27 0.07
CA GLY A 550 17.55 -36.09 -0.72
C GLY A 550 16.88 -34.96 0.04
N LYS A 551 16.68 -35.06 1.35
CA LYS A 551 16.21 -33.96 2.19
C LYS A 551 17.13 -32.74 2.08
N ARG A 552 16.52 -31.57 2.11
CA ARG A 552 17.26 -30.29 2.11
C ARG A 552 16.57 -29.25 2.99
N ILE A 553 17.36 -28.29 3.42
CA ILE A 553 16.87 -27.05 4.03
C ILE A 553 17.38 -25.86 3.24
N SER A 554 16.50 -24.89 2.97
CA SER A 554 16.89 -23.61 2.37
C SER A 554 17.60 -22.70 3.37
N LEU A 555 18.33 -21.71 2.89
CA LEU A 555 18.90 -20.69 3.77
C LEU A 555 17.81 -19.81 4.38
N ALA A 556 16.73 -19.55 3.65
CA ALA A 556 15.54 -18.86 4.15
C ALA A 556 14.94 -19.55 5.37
N ASP A 557 14.74 -20.87 5.30
CA ASP A 557 14.29 -21.65 6.46
C ASP A 557 15.31 -21.66 7.61
N LEU A 558 16.60 -21.76 7.29
CA LEU A 558 17.64 -21.82 8.31
C LEU A 558 17.82 -20.49 9.06
N ILE A 559 17.61 -19.35 8.40
CA ILE A 559 17.57 -18.03 9.02
C ILE A 559 16.44 -17.96 10.05
N VAL A 560 15.23 -18.35 9.66
CA VAL A 560 14.08 -18.36 10.58
C VAL A 560 14.27 -19.33 11.72
N LEU A 561 14.79 -20.53 11.42
CA LEU A 561 15.09 -21.55 12.44
C LEU A 561 16.14 -21.06 13.44
N GLY A 562 17.15 -20.31 12.97
CA GLY A 562 18.15 -19.67 13.81
C GLY A 562 17.51 -18.68 14.80
N GLY A 563 16.60 -17.84 14.33
CA GLY A 563 15.84 -16.95 15.21
C GLY A 563 15.00 -17.71 16.24
N CYS A 564 14.31 -18.78 15.83
CA CYS A 564 13.55 -19.64 16.75
C CYS A 564 14.46 -20.27 17.82
N ALA A 565 15.63 -20.80 17.43
CA ALA A 565 16.61 -21.36 18.36
C ALA A 565 17.13 -20.30 19.34
N GLY A 566 17.40 -19.08 18.84
CA GLY A 566 17.81 -17.95 19.67
C GLY A 566 16.78 -17.57 20.73
N VAL A 567 15.50 -17.47 20.34
CA VAL A 567 14.40 -17.15 21.28
C VAL A 567 14.19 -18.28 22.31
N GLU A 568 14.26 -19.54 21.89
CA GLU A 568 14.19 -20.68 22.83
C GLU A 568 15.32 -20.66 23.85
N GLN A 569 16.54 -20.36 23.38
CA GLN A 569 17.71 -20.22 24.27
C GLN A 569 17.53 -19.03 25.23
N ALA A 570 17.01 -17.92 24.76
CA ALA A 570 16.74 -16.74 25.60
C ALA A 570 15.67 -17.01 26.66
N ALA A 571 14.63 -17.77 26.34
CA ALA A 571 13.64 -18.22 27.33
C ALA A 571 14.27 -19.12 28.38
N LYS A 572 15.16 -20.03 27.96
CA LYS A 572 15.93 -20.89 28.88
C LYS A 572 16.85 -20.08 29.78
N ASN A 573 17.50 -19.02 29.25
CA ASN A 573 18.31 -18.09 30.04
C ASN A 573 17.47 -17.35 31.09
N ALA A 574 16.17 -17.14 30.81
CA ALA A 574 15.20 -16.60 31.76
C ALA A 574 14.58 -17.62 32.72
N GLY A 575 14.96 -18.89 32.64
CA GLY A 575 14.47 -19.97 33.48
C GLY A 575 13.18 -20.64 33.00
N LEU A 576 12.78 -20.40 31.74
CA LEU A 576 11.58 -20.99 31.14
C LEU A 576 11.95 -21.91 29.96
N SER A 577 11.13 -22.92 29.72
CA SER A 577 11.29 -23.84 28.59
C SER A 577 10.10 -23.62 27.62
N VAL A 578 10.41 -23.25 26.40
CA VAL A 578 9.41 -23.05 25.33
C VAL A 578 9.90 -23.76 24.07
N THR A 579 8.97 -24.18 23.22
CA THR A 579 9.24 -24.64 21.86
C THR A 579 8.51 -23.72 20.90
N ILE A 580 9.24 -23.15 19.96
CA ILE A 580 8.64 -22.29 18.93
C ILE A 580 8.24 -23.16 17.74
N PRO A 581 6.97 -23.10 17.32
CA PRO A 581 6.52 -23.79 16.11
C PRO A 581 7.34 -23.35 14.90
N PHE A 582 7.86 -24.31 14.15
CA PHE A 582 8.58 -24.06 12.91
C PHE A 582 8.03 -24.96 11.80
N THR A 583 7.65 -24.34 10.68
CA THR A 583 7.19 -25.06 9.49
C THR A 583 8.19 -24.85 8.38
N PRO A 584 8.87 -25.90 7.89
CA PRO A 584 9.81 -25.82 6.79
C PRO A 584 9.08 -25.59 5.45
N GLY A 585 9.85 -25.27 4.40
CA GLY A 585 9.35 -25.15 3.03
C GLY A 585 9.52 -23.76 2.42
N ARG A 586 10.20 -22.82 3.11
CA ARG A 586 10.69 -21.61 2.45
C ARG A 586 11.78 -21.99 1.46
N MET A 587 11.86 -21.26 0.34
CA MET A 587 12.87 -21.50 -0.69
C MET A 587 13.74 -20.26 -0.88
N ASP A 588 14.86 -20.43 -1.55
CA ASP A 588 15.85 -19.38 -1.79
C ASP A 588 15.68 -18.85 -3.22
N ALA A 589 15.23 -17.62 -3.36
CA ALA A 589 15.18 -16.92 -4.65
C ALA A 589 16.59 -16.55 -5.13
N SER A 590 16.77 -16.39 -6.44
CA SER A 590 18.01 -15.87 -7.01
C SER A 590 18.01 -14.35 -7.12
N GLN A 591 19.16 -13.74 -7.47
CA GLN A 591 19.23 -12.32 -7.73
C GLN A 591 18.40 -11.92 -8.95
N GLU A 592 18.35 -12.77 -9.97
CA GLU A 592 17.56 -12.57 -11.19
C GLU A 592 16.05 -12.65 -10.93
N GLN A 593 15.65 -13.35 -9.88
CA GLN A 593 14.26 -13.42 -9.40
C GLN A 593 13.91 -12.28 -8.42
N THR A 594 14.80 -11.30 -8.27
CA THR A 594 14.60 -10.18 -7.33
C THR A 594 14.51 -8.87 -8.10
N ASP A 595 13.35 -8.23 -8.05
CA ASP A 595 13.10 -6.89 -8.60
C ASP A 595 13.80 -5.84 -7.72
N VAL A 596 15.09 -5.60 -8.01
CA VAL A 596 15.96 -4.73 -7.20
C VAL A 596 15.40 -3.32 -7.07
N GLU A 597 14.85 -2.77 -8.17
CA GLU A 597 14.31 -1.42 -8.19
C GLU A 597 13.11 -1.29 -7.25
N SER A 598 12.13 -2.17 -7.37
CA SER A 598 10.94 -2.12 -6.53
C SER A 598 11.22 -2.51 -5.06
N PHE A 599 12.19 -3.41 -4.82
CA PHE A 599 12.65 -3.71 -3.46
C PHE A 599 13.38 -2.55 -2.79
N SER A 600 14.02 -1.66 -3.56
CA SER A 600 14.66 -0.47 -3.00
C SER A 600 13.65 0.46 -2.32
N ALA A 601 12.42 0.55 -2.84
CA ALA A 601 11.33 1.30 -2.22
C ALA A 601 10.83 0.69 -0.88
N MET A 602 11.22 -0.55 -0.57
CA MET A 602 10.86 -1.25 0.68
C MET A 602 11.91 -1.07 1.78
N GLU A 603 13.00 -0.33 1.54
CA GLU A 603 14.01 -0.09 2.57
C GLU A 603 13.39 0.61 3.78
N PRO A 604 13.50 0.04 4.99
CA PRO A 604 12.90 0.63 6.16
C PRO A 604 13.56 1.96 6.54
N ILE A 605 12.77 3.02 6.64
CA ILE A 605 13.21 4.30 7.20
C ILE A 605 13.28 4.25 8.73
N ALA A 606 12.54 3.33 9.34
CA ALA A 606 12.54 3.07 10.77
C ALA A 606 12.28 1.59 11.06
N ASP A 607 12.89 1.07 12.10
CA ASP A 607 12.54 -0.19 12.76
C ASP A 607 12.54 0.02 14.28
N GLY A 608 11.37 0.39 14.79
CA GLY A 608 11.22 0.65 16.21
C GLY A 608 11.51 -0.58 17.08
N PHE A 609 11.33 -1.81 16.54
CA PHE A 609 11.62 -3.05 17.26
C PHE A 609 13.13 -3.29 17.47
N ARG A 610 13.98 -2.79 16.56
CA ARG A 610 15.44 -2.81 16.69
C ARG A 610 16.04 -1.43 17.00
N ASN A 611 15.20 -0.50 17.44
CA ASN A 611 15.59 0.86 17.86
C ASN A 611 16.36 1.63 16.76
N TYR A 612 15.90 1.51 15.52
CA TYR A 612 16.53 2.11 14.35
C TYR A 612 15.68 3.22 13.74
N LEU A 613 16.32 4.33 13.46
CA LEU A 613 15.77 5.44 12.67
C LEU A 613 16.86 5.89 11.69
N LYS A 614 16.60 5.85 10.38
CA LYS A 614 17.57 6.15 9.34
C LYS A 614 17.98 7.63 9.31
N GLY A 615 17.06 8.52 9.69
CA GLY A 615 17.26 9.97 9.68
C GLY A 615 16.24 10.67 10.55
N GLN A 616 16.15 11.98 10.39
CA GLN A 616 15.09 12.77 11.02
C GLN A 616 13.92 12.92 10.04
N TYR A 617 12.72 12.73 10.53
CA TYR A 617 11.49 12.74 9.72
C TYR A 617 10.47 13.70 10.32
N ARG A 618 9.56 14.24 9.50
CA ARG A 618 8.39 15.00 9.97
C ARG A 618 7.44 14.15 10.80
N VAL A 619 7.42 12.86 10.51
CA VAL A 619 6.63 11.87 11.24
C VAL A 619 7.43 11.40 12.45
N SER A 620 6.82 11.44 13.62
CA SER A 620 7.49 11.02 14.86
C SER A 620 7.79 9.52 14.88
N ALA A 621 8.84 9.13 15.60
CA ALA A 621 9.32 7.75 15.70
C ALA A 621 8.20 6.78 16.12
N GLU A 622 7.37 7.14 17.10
CA GLU A 622 6.26 6.32 17.57
C GLU A 622 5.17 6.12 16.53
N LYS A 623 4.91 7.10 15.64
CA LYS A 623 3.99 6.91 14.51
C LYS A 623 4.55 5.92 13.49
N LEU A 624 5.86 6.00 13.20
CA LEU A 624 6.53 5.03 12.31
C LEU A 624 6.54 3.62 12.89
N LEU A 625 6.62 3.47 14.22
CA LEU A 625 6.49 2.17 14.88
C LEU A 625 5.09 1.57 14.68
N VAL A 626 4.04 2.37 14.92
CA VAL A 626 2.64 1.93 14.75
C VAL A 626 2.33 1.61 13.30
N ASP A 627 2.80 2.45 12.37
CA ASP A 627 2.65 2.21 10.93
C ASP A 627 3.25 0.88 10.51
N LYS A 628 4.48 0.60 10.94
CA LYS A 628 5.13 -0.69 10.64
C LYS A 628 4.47 -1.87 11.34
N ALA A 629 3.97 -1.69 12.55
CA ALA A 629 3.21 -2.72 13.25
C ALA A 629 1.93 -3.09 12.47
N GLN A 630 1.24 -2.11 11.90
CA GLN A 630 0.07 -2.32 11.04
C GLN A 630 0.46 -3.10 9.77
N LEU A 631 1.56 -2.73 9.08
CA LEU A 631 2.06 -3.47 7.92
C LEU A 631 2.44 -4.92 8.25
N LEU A 632 2.82 -5.21 9.48
CA LEU A 632 3.06 -6.57 9.99
C LEU A 632 1.80 -7.23 10.55
N ASN A 633 0.62 -6.66 10.33
CA ASN A 633 -0.66 -7.15 10.84
C ASN A 633 -0.66 -7.38 12.38
N LEU A 634 0.11 -6.60 13.13
CA LEU A 634 0.21 -6.72 14.57
C LEU A 634 -0.90 -5.94 15.28
N THR A 635 -1.45 -6.53 16.32
CA THR A 635 -2.29 -5.80 17.28
C THR A 635 -1.43 -4.99 18.26
N ALA A 636 -2.02 -4.05 18.99
CA ALA A 636 -1.29 -3.27 20.00
C ALA A 636 -0.63 -4.15 21.09
N PRO A 637 -1.27 -5.21 21.64
CA PRO A 637 -0.60 -6.16 22.53
C PRO A 637 0.59 -6.87 21.87
N GLN A 638 0.45 -7.34 20.62
CA GLN A 638 1.53 -8.00 19.88
C GLN A 638 2.72 -7.07 19.62
N MET A 639 2.47 -5.84 19.23
CA MET A 639 3.49 -4.79 19.08
C MET A 639 4.23 -4.57 20.41
N THR A 640 3.48 -4.47 21.51
CA THR A 640 4.02 -4.24 22.86
C THR A 640 4.97 -5.36 23.29
N VAL A 641 4.55 -6.62 23.23
CA VAL A 641 5.40 -7.73 23.66
C VAL A 641 6.63 -7.91 22.79
N LEU A 642 6.48 -7.73 21.46
CA LEU A 642 7.62 -7.83 20.54
C LEU A 642 8.65 -6.75 20.81
N LEU A 643 8.24 -5.49 20.99
CA LEU A 643 9.19 -4.43 21.29
C LEU A 643 9.94 -4.70 22.61
N GLY A 644 9.23 -4.99 23.69
CA GLY A 644 9.86 -5.26 24.98
C GLY A 644 10.80 -6.48 24.95
N GLY A 645 10.41 -7.54 24.24
CA GLY A 645 11.24 -8.72 24.05
C GLY A 645 12.49 -8.46 23.21
N MET A 646 12.35 -7.76 22.08
CA MET A 646 13.48 -7.40 21.24
C MET A 646 14.50 -6.54 21.98
N ARG A 647 14.06 -5.68 22.92
CA ARG A 647 14.95 -4.90 23.80
C ARG A 647 15.76 -5.78 24.74
N VAL A 648 15.13 -6.67 25.49
CA VAL A 648 15.85 -7.53 26.43
C VAL A 648 16.73 -8.58 25.70
N LEU A 649 16.41 -8.91 24.47
CA LEU A 649 17.25 -9.73 23.58
C LEU A 649 18.43 -8.98 22.97
N ASN A 650 18.56 -7.67 23.25
CA ASN A 650 19.67 -6.81 22.79
C ASN A 650 19.83 -6.78 21.26
N THR A 651 18.71 -6.69 20.53
CA THR A 651 18.67 -6.78 19.05
C THR A 651 18.81 -5.42 18.35
N ASN A 652 19.10 -4.35 19.09
CA ASN A 652 19.19 -2.99 18.55
C ASN A 652 20.27 -2.89 17.45
N VAL A 653 19.95 -2.15 16.41
CA VAL A 653 20.89 -1.81 15.33
C VAL A 653 22.08 -1.02 15.91
N GLY A 654 23.29 -1.36 15.48
CA GLY A 654 24.52 -0.73 15.98
C GLY A 654 24.85 -1.08 17.43
N GLN A 655 24.27 -2.13 18.01
CA GLN A 655 24.44 -2.55 19.40
C GLN A 655 24.13 -1.44 20.42
N SER A 656 23.20 -0.53 20.06
CA SER A 656 22.74 0.54 20.95
C SER A 656 22.14 -0.04 22.23
N ARG A 657 22.44 0.60 23.36
CA ARG A 657 21.90 0.22 24.68
C ARG A 657 20.59 0.94 25.04
N HIS A 658 20.13 1.84 24.17
CA HIS A 658 18.84 2.52 24.42
C HIS A 658 17.68 1.53 24.45
N GLY A 659 16.88 1.57 25.47
CA GLY A 659 15.74 0.66 25.66
C GLY A 659 16.10 -0.73 26.21
N VAL A 660 17.38 -1.08 26.33
CA VAL A 660 17.81 -2.36 26.93
C VAL A 660 17.75 -2.27 28.45
N PHE A 661 16.51 -2.25 28.98
CA PHE A 661 16.24 -2.06 30.40
C PHE A 661 16.34 -3.39 31.18
N THR A 662 17.49 -4.05 31.12
CA THR A 662 17.76 -5.29 31.84
C THR A 662 19.24 -5.43 32.15
N GLU A 663 19.54 -6.06 33.29
CA GLU A 663 20.88 -6.47 33.68
C GLU A 663 21.27 -7.86 33.06
N ARG A 664 20.32 -8.51 32.42
CA ARG A 664 20.48 -9.84 31.82
C ARG A 664 20.11 -9.83 30.33
N PRO A 665 20.88 -9.11 29.48
CA PRO A 665 20.65 -9.15 28.05
C PRO A 665 20.71 -10.59 27.51
N GLU A 666 19.96 -10.84 26.42
CA GLU A 666 19.80 -12.17 25.81
C GLU A 666 19.07 -13.19 26.71
N ALA A 667 18.37 -12.73 27.74
CA ALA A 667 17.39 -13.51 28.49
C ALA A 667 15.99 -12.91 28.26
N LEU A 668 15.03 -13.75 27.85
CA LEU A 668 13.67 -13.30 27.52
C LEU A 668 12.86 -13.06 28.81
N THR A 669 13.15 -11.93 29.47
CA THR A 669 12.51 -11.48 30.69
C THR A 669 11.55 -10.33 30.43
N ASN A 670 10.61 -10.09 31.34
CA ASN A 670 9.73 -8.93 31.33
C ASN A 670 10.37 -7.67 31.97
N ASP A 671 11.69 -7.65 32.09
CA ASP A 671 12.45 -6.58 32.74
C ASP A 671 12.26 -5.23 32.06
N PHE A 672 12.09 -5.21 30.72
CA PHE A 672 11.81 -3.97 29.98
C PHE A 672 10.64 -3.20 30.60
N PHE A 673 9.52 -3.88 30.82
CA PHE A 673 8.31 -3.25 31.34
C PHE A 673 8.44 -2.87 32.81
N LYS A 674 9.06 -3.73 33.64
CA LYS A 674 9.31 -3.44 35.04
C LYS A 674 10.17 -2.21 35.22
N ASN A 675 11.26 -2.10 34.47
CA ASN A 675 12.22 -1.01 34.60
C ASN A 675 11.72 0.28 33.93
N LEU A 676 10.94 0.18 32.84
CA LEU A 676 10.30 1.34 32.20
C LEU A 676 9.29 2.02 33.15
N LEU A 677 8.57 1.24 33.95
CA LEU A 677 7.52 1.74 34.85
C LEU A 677 8.00 1.90 36.30
N ASP A 678 9.30 1.75 36.57
CA ASP A 678 9.87 1.88 37.93
C ASP A 678 9.76 3.32 38.43
N MET A 679 8.96 3.51 39.47
CA MET A 679 8.71 4.81 40.08
C MET A 679 9.88 5.38 40.88
N SER A 680 10.91 4.59 41.18
CA SER A 680 12.17 5.08 41.73
C SER A 680 13.00 5.89 40.73
N LEU A 681 12.66 5.81 39.44
CA LEU A 681 13.34 6.50 38.36
C LEU A 681 12.59 7.76 37.90
N GLU A 682 13.34 8.70 37.40
CA GLU A 682 12.86 9.92 36.75
C GLU A 682 13.44 10.00 35.34
N TRP A 683 12.58 10.10 34.32
CA TRP A 683 13.00 10.24 32.93
C TRP A 683 13.22 11.71 32.56
N LYS A 684 14.36 12.01 31.94
CA LYS A 684 14.71 13.35 31.46
C LYS A 684 15.20 13.30 30.02
N PRO A 685 14.79 14.23 29.15
CA PRO A 685 15.36 14.33 27.82
C PRO A 685 16.84 14.69 27.88
N THR A 686 17.62 14.14 26.96
CA THR A 686 19.07 14.40 26.84
C THR A 686 19.39 15.46 25.79
N SER A 687 18.42 15.83 24.95
CA SER A 687 18.55 16.79 23.88
C SER A 687 17.32 17.69 23.76
N PRO A 688 17.42 18.87 23.17
CA PRO A 688 16.26 19.71 22.85
C PRO A 688 15.26 19.04 21.89
N ALA A 689 15.73 18.08 21.06
CA ALA A 689 14.86 17.34 20.12
C ALA A 689 13.96 16.32 20.80
N ASN A 690 14.16 16.01 22.10
CA ASN A 690 13.40 15.04 22.88
C ASN A 690 13.31 13.65 22.17
N ASP A 691 14.38 13.20 21.55
CA ASP A 691 14.49 11.94 20.84
C ASP A 691 15.14 10.83 21.68
N THR A 692 15.99 11.23 22.64
CA THR A 692 16.65 10.36 23.61
C THR A 692 16.47 10.84 25.04
N PHE A 693 16.46 9.89 26.00
CA PHE A 693 16.13 10.14 27.39
C PHE A 693 17.03 9.33 28.32
N GLU A 694 17.22 9.86 29.52
CA GLU A 694 17.90 9.19 30.63
C GLU A 694 16.93 8.93 31.78
N ALA A 695 16.90 7.71 32.29
CA ALA A 695 16.25 7.36 33.56
C ALA A 695 17.28 7.52 34.68
N ARG A 696 16.99 8.41 35.62
CA ARG A 696 17.82 8.68 36.79
C ARG A 696 17.15 8.22 38.06
N ASP A 697 17.94 7.57 38.91
CA ASP A 697 17.51 7.27 40.28
C ASP A 697 17.15 8.55 41.03
N ARG A 698 15.96 8.61 41.60
CA ARG A 698 15.44 9.83 42.30
C ARG A 698 16.23 10.18 43.53
N ALA A 699 16.83 9.19 44.21
CA ALA A 699 17.58 9.38 45.44
C ALA A 699 19.05 9.78 45.19
N THR A 700 19.70 9.16 44.20
CA THR A 700 21.11 9.33 43.92
C THR A 700 21.40 10.28 42.76
N GLY A 701 20.45 10.44 41.83
CA GLY A 701 20.64 11.17 40.57
C GLY A 701 21.45 10.40 39.52
N GLU A 702 21.89 9.17 39.79
CA GLU A 702 22.67 8.38 38.87
C GLU A 702 21.83 7.91 37.68
N VAL A 703 22.42 7.92 36.48
CA VAL A 703 21.77 7.39 35.25
C VAL A 703 21.76 5.87 35.33
N LYS A 704 20.59 5.28 35.28
CA LYS A 704 20.40 3.83 35.28
C LYS A 704 20.12 3.27 33.89
N TRP A 705 19.28 3.93 33.13
CA TRP A 705 18.91 3.50 31.79
C TRP A 705 18.91 4.68 30.82
N THR A 706 18.99 4.36 29.53
CA THR A 706 18.76 5.33 28.43
C THR A 706 17.74 4.74 27.47
N GLY A 707 16.86 5.58 26.92
CA GLY A 707 15.82 5.15 25.97
C GLY A 707 15.54 6.18 24.89
N THR A 708 14.76 5.77 23.91
CA THR A 708 14.29 6.63 22.82
C THR A 708 12.78 6.85 22.90
N ARG A 709 12.24 7.62 21.96
CA ARG A 709 10.78 7.80 21.81
C ARG A 709 10.07 6.47 21.58
N PHE A 710 10.69 5.52 20.85
CA PHE A 710 10.15 4.18 20.67
C PHE A 710 9.91 3.43 21.99
N ASP A 711 10.73 3.70 23.00
CA ASP A 711 10.64 3.03 24.29
C ASP A 711 9.64 3.74 25.22
N LEU A 712 9.76 5.08 25.34
CA LEU A 712 9.01 5.85 26.32
C LEU A 712 7.53 5.98 25.97
N VAL A 713 7.13 5.82 24.71
CA VAL A 713 5.72 5.83 24.31
C VAL A 713 4.91 4.74 25.05
N PHE A 714 5.55 3.64 25.44
CA PHE A 714 4.91 2.54 26.20
C PHE A 714 4.68 2.86 27.67
N SER A 715 5.24 3.95 28.19
CA SER A 715 4.93 4.46 29.53
C SER A 715 4.10 5.74 29.49
N SER A 716 4.14 6.51 28.40
CA SER A 716 3.48 7.81 28.30
C SER A 716 2.10 7.76 27.64
N HIS A 717 1.92 6.96 26.60
CA HIS A 717 0.61 6.79 25.96
C HIS A 717 -0.30 5.90 26.79
N ALA A 718 -1.48 6.38 27.17
CA ALA A 718 -2.35 5.71 28.15
C ALA A 718 -2.69 4.25 27.82
N GLN A 719 -3.03 3.95 26.55
CA GLN A 719 -3.36 2.57 26.14
C GLN A 719 -2.12 1.68 26.12
N LEU A 720 -0.99 2.14 25.59
CA LEU A 720 0.25 1.37 25.58
C LEU A 720 0.81 1.16 26.99
N ARG A 721 0.64 2.17 27.87
CA ARG A 721 0.97 2.03 29.28
C ARG A 721 0.13 0.94 29.96
N ALA A 722 -1.18 0.92 29.75
CA ALA A 722 -2.05 -0.11 30.30
C ALA A 722 -1.60 -1.54 29.88
N LEU A 723 -1.19 -1.69 28.60
CA LEU A 723 -0.62 -2.97 28.12
C LEU A 723 0.73 -3.28 28.81
N SER A 724 1.60 -2.27 28.96
CA SER A 724 2.89 -2.43 29.64
C SER A 724 2.73 -2.82 31.12
N GLU A 725 1.72 -2.28 31.80
CA GLU A 725 1.41 -2.62 33.22
C GLU A 725 1.04 -4.09 33.37
N VAL A 726 0.33 -4.70 32.39
CA VAL A 726 0.04 -6.13 32.38
C VAL A 726 1.35 -6.93 32.41
N TYR A 727 2.32 -6.58 31.56
CA TYR A 727 3.59 -7.32 31.45
C TYR A 727 4.60 -6.95 32.56
N ALA A 728 4.45 -5.80 33.21
CA ALA A 728 5.27 -5.41 34.35
C ALA A 728 4.87 -6.08 35.67
N SER A 729 3.67 -6.69 35.74
CA SER A 729 3.17 -7.34 36.93
C SER A 729 4.09 -8.49 37.41
N ALA A 730 4.11 -8.77 38.70
CA ALA A 730 5.04 -9.73 39.30
C ALA A 730 4.87 -11.16 38.81
N ASP A 731 3.66 -11.53 38.43
CA ASP A 731 3.27 -12.84 37.89
C ASP A 731 3.29 -12.95 36.36
N ALA A 732 3.70 -11.89 35.65
CA ALA A 732 3.53 -11.78 34.21
C ALA A 732 4.64 -12.46 33.39
N GLN A 733 5.72 -12.98 33.99
CA GLN A 733 6.88 -13.51 33.23
C GLN A 733 6.49 -14.61 32.24
N GLU A 734 5.71 -15.59 32.67
CA GLU A 734 5.28 -16.70 31.80
C GLU A 734 4.33 -16.21 30.70
N LYS A 735 3.38 -15.33 31.05
CA LYS A 735 2.45 -14.72 30.08
C LYS A 735 3.23 -13.94 29.03
N PHE A 736 4.18 -13.12 29.45
CA PHE A 736 5.01 -12.35 28.54
C PHE A 736 5.73 -13.23 27.53
N VAL A 737 6.41 -14.28 28.00
CA VAL A 737 7.15 -15.22 27.13
C VAL A 737 6.19 -15.93 26.17
N LYS A 738 5.03 -16.38 26.63
CA LYS A 738 4.01 -17.03 25.79
C LYS A 738 3.51 -16.10 24.70
N ASP A 739 3.15 -14.88 25.07
CA ASP A 739 2.62 -13.88 24.14
C ASP A 739 3.69 -13.40 23.13
N PHE A 740 4.95 -13.28 23.58
CA PHE A 740 6.08 -13.00 22.69
C PHE A 740 6.28 -14.10 21.66
N VAL A 741 6.29 -15.37 22.09
CA VAL A 741 6.44 -16.53 21.19
C VAL A 741 5.31 -16.58 20.16
N ALA A 742 4.07 -16.30 20.57
CA ALA A 742 2.93 -16.26 19.65
C ALA A 742 3.08 -15.13 18.60
N ALA A 743 3.45 -13.92 19.04
CA ALA A 743 3.66 -12.79 18.15
C ALA A 743 4.88 -13.00 17.23
N TRP A 744 5.97 -13.55 17.74
CA TRP A 744 7.15 -13.94 16.95
C TRP A 744 6.79 -14.95 15.86
N THR A 745 6.10 -16.03 16.22
CA THR A 745 5.67 -17.06 15.28
C THR A 745 4.79 -16.47 14.17
N LYS A 746 3.88 -15.56 14.52
CA LYS A 746 3.05 -14.85 13.56
C LYS A 746 3.91 -14.09 12.56
N VAL A 747 4.86 -13.26 13.02
CA VAL A 747 5.71 -12.45 12.13
C VAL A 747 6.57 -13.34 11.22
N MET A 748 7.14 -14.43 11.74
CA MET A 748 7.96 -15.35 10.95
C MET A 748 7.18 -16.08 9.84
N ASN A 749 5.84 -16.11 9.91
CA ASN A 749 4.99 -16.82 8.96
C ASN A 749 4.03 -15.92 8.15
N LEU A 750 4.15 -14.59 8.23
CA LEU A 750 3.23 -13.69 7.52
C LEU A 750 3.20 -13.88 6.00
N ASP A 751 4.30 -14.32 5.42
CA ASP A 751 4.48 -14.57 3.99
C ASP A 751 4.26 -16.03 3.56
N ARG A 752 3.81 -16.90 4.47
CA ARG A 752 3.62 -18.34 4.22
C ARG A 752 2.23 -18.65 3.69
N PHE A 753 1.92 -18.10 2.50
CA PHE A 753 0.64 -18.33 1.81
C PHE A 753 0.49 -19.77 1.30
N ASP A 754 1.56 -20.51 1.20
CA ASP A 754 1.60 -21.94 0.88
C ASP A 754 1.02 -22.83 2.01
N LEU A 755 0.85 -22.30 3.22
CA LEU A 755 0.27 -23.01 4.37
C LEU A 755 -1.25 -22.77 4.49
N ALA A 756 -1.80 -21.82 3.77
CA ALA A 756 -3.24 -21.56 3.76
C ALA A 756 -3.99 -22.74 3.11
N GLY A 757 -4.76 -23.48 3.91
CA GLY A 757 -5.53 -24.65 3.44
C GLY A 757 -4.88 -26.01 3.70
N ARG A 758 -3.85 -26.08 4.55
CA ARG A 758 -3.30 -27.33 5.10
C ARG A 758 -3.89 -27.65 6.47
#